data_ef42ffa994c1af05750ae37bd81f5175
#
_entry.id   ef42ffa994c1af05750ae37bd81f5175
#
_cell.length_a   1.000
_cell.length_b   1.000
_cell.length_c   1.000
_cell.angle_alpha   90.00
_cell.angle_beta   90.00
_cell.angle_gamma   90.00
#
_symmetry.space_group_name_H-M   'P 1'
#
loop_
_entity.id
_entity.type
_entity.pdbx_description
1 polymer ?
#
loop_
_entity_poly.entity_id
_entity_poly.type
_entity_poly.pdbx_seq_one_letter_code
_entity_poly.pdbx_strand_id
1 'polypeptide(L)'
;MIVKGARVLDGSANAMMKGKGTEDDRPWQSYHTVYTTAKAGMELVDKEKVQRVVYEMSKGSKYFQNEERKEAFIKQKIDNLRIQCANLTQEDLAHYQKVADRRIVELEASRDLSRIWLHVDMDAFYAAVETLSNPTLKGKPMAVGSMSMLSTANYEARKFGVRAAMPGFIARKLCPELIFVPTDFKKYTYYSDLTRKVFGRYDPNFIAGSLDEAYLDITEVCRERNVKSEEIAQELRAGVYEETGLTCSAGVAPNRLLAKVCSDINKPNGQYVLPNDRMAVMTFVSSLPIRKIGGIGKVTEHILKGVFGINTCEQMLEKSSYICAFFSQSTADFFCSVGLGLGQTDSPQVRFRKSISSERTFSATKDEVLLHKKLEELAEMLSADMQKEGLSGRTLTLKLKTASFEVRTRAVTLQKYISSSEDILKHAKKLLQAELPISVRLIGLRVSQFNGDKCSAKSDPTQKTITNFITSGDVNRNCSSFPDVADHDFVSNAETDMSIDSRQTGQLDWRDPFDGNYLSDVDYQSCTVQKSDGVEEVQTSSNDATSSHYSGLTEVLGSTSYLGQVEGINVKNGSNLLEDERLDSCCQEKTMLWLNDYKCSLCGIELPPSFVEERLEHSDFHLAEKLQKEESSIHQKSVPSQRYNIYRVQFTLPFTIPT
;
A
#
# COMPACT_ATOMS: atom_id res chain seq x y z
N MET A 1 -27.94 35.53 46.09
CA MET A 1 -28.85 34.97 47.15
C MET A 1 -28.68 33.46 47.12
N ILE A 2 -27.99 32.97 48.13
CA ILE A 2 -28.28 31.80 48.98
C ILE A 2 -28.11 30.43 48.27
N VAL A 3 -27.01 29.71 48.38
CA VAL A 3 -26.28 28.98 49.44
C VAL A 3 -27.00 27.73 49.97
N LYS A 4 -26.22 26.62 49.97
CA LYS A 4 -26.29 25.38 50.78
C LYS A 4 -27.10 24.22 50.15
N GLY A 5 -26.65 22.98 50.20
CA GLY A 5 -25.79 22.36 51.18
C GLY A 5 -25.34 20.96 50.78
N ALA A 6 -24.21 20.61 51.30
CA ALA A 6 -23.60 19.28 51.30
C ALA A 6 -24.42 18.25 52.06
N ARG A 7 -24.42 17.01 51.60
CA ARG A 7 -24.60 15.83 52.47
C ARG A 7 -23.59 14.74 52.07
N VAL A 8 -22.69 14.55 52.98
CA VAL A 8 -21.89 13.35 53.17
C VAL A 8 -22.82 12.25 53.68
N LEU A 9 -22.80 11.08 53.10
CA LEU A 9 -23.19 9.84 53.74
C LEU A 9 -22.19 8.76 53.37
N ASP A 10 -21.54 8.37 54.43
CA ASP A 10 -20.66 7.24 54.61
C ASP A 10 -21.47 5.91 54.49
N GLY A 11 -20.85 4.87 54.08
CA GLY A 11 -21.37 3.57 54.43
C GLY A 11 -21.23 2.41 53.44
N SER A 12 -20.27 1.63 53.72
CA SER A 12 -20.31 0.15 53.57
C SER A 12 -19.76 -0.48 52.32
N ALA A 13 -18.62 -1.07 52.53
CA ALA A 13 -17.96 -2.06 51.70
C ALA A 13 -18.90 -3.22 51.31
N ASN A 14 -18.97 -3.49 50.03
CA ASN A 14 -19.31 -4.82 49.58
C ASN A 14 -18.30 -5.21 48.47
N ALA A 15 -17.24 -5.84 48.90
CA ALA A 15 -16.23 -6.47 48.05
C ALA A 15 -16.87 -7.64 47.32
N MET A 16 -17.44 -7.39 46.15
CA MET A 16 -17.80 -8.45 45.24
C MET A 16 -16.52 -8.84 44.47
N MET A 17 -15.98 -9.99 44.82
CA MET A 17 -14.92 -10.68 44.10
C MET A 17 -15.31 -10.75 42.61
N LYS A 18 -14.74 -9.86 41.80
CA LYS A 18 -14.63 -10.11 40.35
C LYS A 18 -13.57 -11.18 40.19
N GLY A 19 -14.03 -12.37 39.84
CA GLY A 19 -13.16 -13.47 39.41
C GLY A 19 -12.20 -12.93 38.33
N LYS A 20 -10.91 -13.17 38.54
CA LYS A 20 -9.88 -13.08 37.51
C LYS A 20 -10.22 -14.14 36.45
N GLY A 21 -11.05 -13.78 35.47
CA GLY A 21 -11.06 -14.46 34.18
C GLY A 21 -9.68 -14.20 33.58
N THR A 22 -8.96 -15.23 33.30
CA THR A 22 -7.61 -15.21 32.74
C THR A 22 -7.66 -14.47 31.40
N GLU A 23 -6.70 -13.58 31.15
CA GLU A 23 -6.44 -12.85 29.90
C GLU A 23 -6.33 -13.77 28.66
N ASP A 24 -6.38 -15.09 28.85
CA ASP A 24 -6.27 -16.13 27.83
C ASP A 24 -7.56 -16.41 27.04
N ASP A 25 -8.72 -15.92 27.49
CA ASP A 25 -9.99 -16.28 26.86
C ASP A 25 -10.31 -15.51 25.55
N ARG A 26 -9.58 -14.41 25.23
CA ARG A 26 -9.85 -13.59 24.04
C ARG A 26 -8.56 -13.07 23.37
N PRO A 27 -7.72 -13.93 22.83
CA PRO A 27 -6.43 -13.54 22.27
C PRO A 27 -6.57 -12.57 21.06
N TRP A 28 -7.72 -12.54 20.38
CA TRP A 28 -7.98 -11.59 19.30
C TRP A 28 -8.10 -10.13 19.76
N GLN A 29 -8.41 -9.86 21.04
CA GLN A 29 -8.54 -8.48 21.53
C GLN A 29 -7.19 -7.75 21.57
N SER A 30 -6.11 -8.48 21.83
CA SER A 30 -4.75 -7.95 21.77
C SER A 30 -4.16 -7.91 20.34
N TYR A 31 -4.81 -8.55 19.38
CA TYR A 31 -4.32 -8.61 17.99
C TYR A 31 -4.67 -7.33 17.21
N HIS A 32 -3.66 -6.51 16.96
CA HIS A 32 -3.81 -5.27 16.23
C HIS A 32 -3.78 -5.50 14.71
N THR A 33 -4.93 -5.38 14.07
CA THR A 33 -5.04 -5.45 12.61
C THR A 33 -5.38 -4.09 12.01
N VAL A 34 -4.84 -3.81 10.82
CA VAL A 34 -5.19 -2.60 10.06
C VAL A 34 -6.64 -2.64 9.57
N TYR A 35 -7.26 -3.81 9.52
CA TYR A 35 -8.62 -3.97 8.97
C TYR A 35 -9.71 -3.41 9.88
N THR A 36 -9.42 -3.13 11.14
CA THR A 36 -10.35 -2.47 12.07
C THR A 36 -10.32 -0.94 11.97
N THR A 37 -9.39 -0.35 11.21
CA THR A 37 -9.36 1.09 10.95
C THR A 37 -10.56 1.48 10.11
N ALA A 38 -11.44 2.34 10.63
CA ALA A 38 -12.64 2.79 9.94
C ALA A 38 -12.29 3.52 8.64
N LYS A 39 -13.00 3.17 7.58
CA LYS A 39 -13.03 3.84 6.28
C LYS A 39 -14.46 4.27 6.01
N ALA A 40 -14.66 5.17 5.07
CA ALA A 40 -16.01 5.58 4.65
C ALA A 40 -16.87 4.35 4.28
N GLY A 41 -18.09 4.29 4.82
CA GLY A 41 -19.01 3.15 4.71
C GLY A 41 -18.76 2.01 5.71
N MET A 42 -17.89 2.23 6.72
CA MET A 42 -17.59 1.25 7.77
C MET A 42 -17.95 1.76 9.18
N GLU A 43 -18.76 2.78 9.29
CA GLU A 43 -19.07 3.45 10.57
C GLU A 43 -19.79 2.51 11.55
N LEU A 44 -20.67 1.64 11.03
CA LEU A 44 -21.47 0.70 11.81
C LEU A 44 -20.87 -0.71 11.88
N VAL A 45 -19.65 -0.91 11.39
CA VAL A 45 -19.02 -2.23 11.38
C VAL A 45 -18.63 -2.66 12.79
N ASP A 46 -19.02 -3.88 13.16
CA ASP A 46 -18.55 -4.54 14.37
C ASP A 46 -17.04 -4.86 14.25
N LYS A 47 -16.24 -3.99 14.83
CA LYS A 47 -14.78 -4.09 14.81
C LYS A 47 -14.27 -5.33 15.53
N GLU A 48 -14.93 -5.76 16.61
CA GLU A 48 -14.55 -6.95 17.38
C GLU A 48 -14.76 -8.22 16.52
N LYS A 49 -15.89 -8.30 15.80
CA LYS A 49 -16.15 -9.40 14.86
C LYS A 49 -15.08 -9.44 13.75
N VAL A 50 -14.74 -8.30 13.16
CA VAL A 50 -13.69 -8.23 12.11
C VAL A 50 -12.36 -8.70 12.69
N GLN A 51 -11.97 -8.21 13.87
CA GLN A 51 -10.72 -8.54 14.51
C GLN A 51 -10.63 -10.04 14.83
N ARG A 52 -11.70 -10.61 15.38
CA ARG A 52 -11.80 -12.05 15.66
C ARG A 52 -11.67 -12.90 14.39
N VAL A 53 -12.41 -12.56 13.32
CA VAL A 53 -12.34 -13.29 12.05
C VAL A 53 -10.94 -13.21 11.45
N VAL A 54 -10.32 -12.02 11.45
CA VAL A 54 -8.96 -11.85 10.92
C VAL A 54 -7.95 -12.66 11.74
N TYR A 55 -8.07 -12.65 13.07
CA TYR A 55 -7.22 -13.45 13.95
C TYR A 55 -7.38 -14.94 13.67
N GLU A 56 -8.62 -15.46 13.69
CA GLU A 56 -8.91 -16.89 13.48
C GLU A 56 -8.43 -17.39 12.12
N MET A 57 -8.56 -16.57 11.08
CA MET A 57 -8.14 -16.92 9.72
C MET A 57 -6.63 -16.76 9.49
N SER A 58 -5.93 -16.02 10.35
CA SER A 58 -4.50 -15.74 10.20
C SER A 58 -3.61 -16.51 11.15
N LYS A 59 -4.13 -16.89 12.35
CA LYS A 59 -3.36 -17.55 13.40
C LYS A 59 -2.66 -18.81 12.89
N GLY A 60 -1.40 -18.99 13.30
CA GLY A 60 -0.57 -20.12 12.87
C GLY A 60 0.06 -20.00 11.49
N SER A 61 -0.32 -18.99 10.67
CA SER A 61 0.32 -18.75 9.39
C SER A 61 1.69 -18.08 9.55
N LYS A 62 2.58 -18.29 8.57
CA LYS A 62 3.89 -17.59 8.52
C LYS A 62 3.73 -16.07 8.44
N TYR A 63 2.64 -15.59 7.83
CA TYR A 63 2.29 -14.17 7.84
C TYR A 63 2.02 -13.67 9.26
N PHE A 64 1.18 -14.38 10.01
CA PHE A 64 0.84 -14.04 11.39
C PHE A 64 2.09 -13.99 12.27
N GLN A 65 2.95 -15.02 12.21
CA GLN A 65 4.22 -15.05 12.95
C GLN A 65 5.14 -13.87 12.60
N ASN A 66 5.14 -13.42 11.34
CA ASN A 66 5.90 -12.25 10.94
C ASN A 66 5.30 -10.95 11.50
N GLU A 67 3.96 -10.82 11.51
CA GLU A 67 3.29 -9.66 12.12
C GLU A 67 3.49 -9.62 13.64
N GLU A 68 3.45 -10.76 14.33
CA GLU A 68 3.78 -10.84 15.77
C GLU A 68 5.21 -10.36 16.05
N ARG A 69 6.20 -10.78 15.23
CA ARG A 69 7.59 -10.29 15.37
C ARG A 69 7.70 -8.79 15.19
N LYS A 70 6.99 -8.22 14.19
CA LYS A 70 6.96 -6.78 13.98
C LYS A 70 6.30 -6.05 15.15
N GLU A 71 5.20 -6.56 15.68
CA GLU A 71 4.51 -5.97 16.82
C GLU A 71 5.38 -6.01 18.08
N ALA A 72 6.06 -7.12 18.34
CA ALA A 72 7.02 -7.25 19.45
C ALA A 72 8.17 -6.22 19.30
N PHE A 73 8.70 -6.04 18.10
CA PHE A 73 9.74 -5.02 17.84
C PHE A 73 9.23 -3.60 18.08
N ILE A 74 8.00 -3.28 17.62
CA ILE A 74 7.40 -1.96 17.88
C ILE A 74 7.19 -1.74 19.38
N LYS A 75 6.71 -2.76 20.10
CA LYS A 75 6.54 -2.71 21.56
C LYS A 75 7.88 -2.45 22.27
N GLN A 76 8.92 -3.19 21.91
CA GLN A 76 10.27 -2.97 22.46
C GLN A 76 10.78 -1.54 22.18
N LYS A 77 10.56 -1.03 20.96
CA LYS A 77 10.92 0.35 20.60
C LYS A 77 10.17 1.38 21.45
N ILE A 78 8.87 1.16 21.68
CA ILE A 78 8.06 2.01 22.56
C ILE A 78 8.60 1.99 23.99
N ASP A 79 8.89 0.82 24.54
CA ASP A 79 9.39 0.69 25.91
C ASP A 79 10.77 1.35 26.07
N ASN A 80 11.67 1.18 25.10
CA ASN A 80 12.97 1.86 25.09
C ASN A 80 12.81 3.39 25.04
N LEU A 81 11.91 3.91 24.19
CA LEU A 81 11.64 5.34 24.12
C LEU A 81 11.02 5.90 25.42
N ARG A 82 10.15 5.13 26.09
CA ARG A 82 9.61 5.50 27.40
C ARG A 82 10.71 5.65 28.45
N ILE A 83 11.67 4.73 28.49
CA ILE A 83 12.84 4.80 29.38
C ILE A 83 13.65 6.07 29.06
N GLN A 84 13.91 6.34 27.78
CA GLN A 84 14.63 7.55 27.38
C GLN A 84 13.86 8.82 27.76
N CYS A 85 12.53 8.86 27.60
CA CYS A 85 11.68 9.97 28.05
C CYS A 85 11.77 10.19 29.58
N ALA A 86 11.80 9.11 30.35
CA ALA A 86 11.91 9.19 31.81
C ALA A 86 13.30 9.71 32.29
N ASN A 87 14.32 9.56 31.45
CA ASN A 87 15.68 10.03 31.74
C ASN A 87 15.92 11.50 31.35
N LEU A 88 14.98 12.17 30.66
CA LEU A 88 15.09 13.58 30.35
C LEU A 88 14.98 14.42 31.63
N THR A 89 15.94 15.30 31.84
CA THR A 89 15.92 16.27 32.93
C THR A 89 14.95 17.42 32.66
N GLN A 90 14.60 18.17 33.69
CA GLN A 90 13.79 19.40 33.53
C GLN A 90 14.52 20.46 32.68
N GLU A 91 15.84 20.48 32.74
CA GLU A 91 16.68 21.39 31.94
C GLU A 91 16.63 21.00 30.46
N ASP A 92 16.72 19.69 30.14
CA ASP A 92 16.58 19.18 28.78
C ASP A 92 15.20 19.53 28.21
N LEU A 93 14.14 19.27 28.97
CA LEU A 93 12.78 19.60 28.56
C LEU A 93 12.58 21.11 28.33
N ALA A 94 13.16 21.96 29.21
CA ALA A 94 13.10 23.42 29.03
C ALA A 94 13.91 23.86 27.79
N HIS A 95 15.05 23.22 27.51
CA HIS A 95 15.80 23.46 26.29
C HIS A 95 14.98 23.10 25.04
N TYR A 96 14.45 21.87 24.98
CA TYR A 96 13.66 21.43 23.83
C TYR A 96 12.35 22.18 23.68
N GLN A 97 11.77 22.69 24.76
CA GLN A 97 10.60 23.57 24.68
C GLN A 97 10.96 24.89 23.98
N LYS A 98 12.08 25.52 24.30
CA LYS A 98 12.56 26.73 23.60
C LYS A 98 12.83 26.45 22.11
N VAL A 99 13.37 25.26 21.79
CA VAL A 99 13.58 24.83 20.39
C VAL A 99 12.22 24.69 19.70
N ALA A 100 11.26 24.01 20.31
CA ALA A 100 9.93 23.80 19.78
C ALA A 100 9.17 25.13 19.55
N ASP A 101 9.20 26.03 20.55
CA ASP A 101 8.52 27.34 20.48
C ASP A 101 9.03 28.16 19.28
N ARG A 102 10.37 28.21 19.10
CA ARG A 102 10.96 28.89 17.94
C ARG A 102 10.49 28.29 16.62
N ARG A 103 10.53 26.96 16.51
CA ARG A 103 10.11 26.27 15.30
C ARG A 103 8.63 26.45 15.00
N ILE A 104 7.78 26.40 16.01
CA ILE A 104 6.34 26.65 15.87
C ILE A 104 6.10 28.08 15.34
N VAL A 105 6.82 29.07 15.84
CA VAL A 105 6.74 30.46 15.34
C VAL A 105 7.20 30.55 13.88
N GLU A 106 8.34 29.92 13.53
CA GLU A 106 8.85 29.87 12.16
C GLU A 106 7.87 29.20 11.20
N LEU A 107 7.28 28.06 11.61
CA LEU A 107 6.28 27.34 10.83
C LEU A 107 4.99 28.14 10.69
N GLU A 108 4.48 28.75 11.77
CA GLU A 108 3.28 29.59 11.73
C GLU A 108 3.47 30.80 10.80
N ALA A 109 4.66 31.40 10.77
CA ALA A 109 4.98 32.50 9.85
C ALA A 109 4.90 32.12 8.37
N SER A 110 5.01 30.81 8.06
CA SER A 110 4.85 30.28 6.70
C SER A 110 3.40 29.98 6.31
N ARG A 111 2.43 30.24 7.19
CA ARG A 111 1.01 29.98 6.93
C ARG A 111 0.52 30.79 5.74
N ASP A 112 0.06 30.07 4.72
CA ASP A 112 -0.59 30.65 3.54
C ASP A 112 -2.08 30.26 3.52
N LEU A 113 -2.95 31.22 3.63
CA LEU A 113 -4.41 31.09 3.53
C LEU A 113 -4.96 31.69 2.24
N SER A 114 -4.09 32.13 1.33
CA SER A 114 -4.50 32.74 0.06
C SER A 114 -4.93 31.72 -0.99
N ARG A 115 -4.52 30.46 -0.83
CA ARG A 115 -4.81 29.37 -1.77
C ARG A 115 -6.06 28.61 -1.40
N ILE A 116 -6.75 28.10 -2.42
CA ILE A 116 -7.94 27.25 -2.27
C ILE A 116 -7.65 25.94 -2.98
N TRP A 117 -7.32 24.90 -2.19
CA TRP A 117 -7.05 23.57 -2.72
C TRP A 117 -8.29 22.70 -2.63
N LEU A 118 -8.61 22.03 -3.73
CA LEU A 118 -9.63 21.02 -3.83
C LEU A 118 -8.96 19.65 -4.01
N HIS A 119 -9.31 18.69 -3.15
CA HIS A 119 -8.97 17.29 -3.34
C HIS A 119 -10.23 16.53 -3.76
N VAL A 120 -10.16 15.82 -4.87
CA VAL A 120 -11.22 14.95 -5.38
C VAL A 120 -10.78 13.49 -5.30
N ASP A 121 -11.71 12.61 -4.94
CA ASP A 121 -11.46 11.17 -4.76
C ASP A 121 -12.73 10.41 -5.20
N MET A 122 -12.57 9.51 -6.17
CA MET A 122 -13.69 8.74 -6.74
C MET A 122 -14.23 7.73 -5.74
N ASP A 123 -15.55 7.60 -5.67
CA ASP A 123 -16.21 6.73 -4.70
C ASP A 123 -16.12 5.26 -5.08
N ALA A 124 -15.31 4.49 -4.31
CA ALA A 124 -15.06 3.06 -4.53
C ALA A 124 -14.74 2.73 -6.00
N PHE A 125 -13.82 3.50 -6.59
CA PHE A 125 -13.60 3.68 -8.02
C PHE A 125 -13.70 2.41 -8.86
N TYR A 126 -12.85 1.41 -8.65
CA TYR A 126 -12.89 0.19 -9.48
C TYR A 126 -14.23 -0.55 -9.36
N ALA A 127 -14.77 -0.61 -8.14
CA ALA A 127 -16.08 -1.23 -7.92
C ALA A 127 -17.22 -0.46 -8.58
N ALA A 128 -17.14 0.87 -8.62
CA ALA A 128 -18.11 1.72 -9.30
C ALA A 128 -18.04 1.53 -10.83
N VAL A 129 -16.84 1.48 -11.42
CA VAL A 129 -16.62 1.20 -12.85
C VAL A 129 -17.19 -0.17 -13.24
N GLU A 130 -16.93 -1.21 -12.43
CA GLU A 130 -17.47 -2.55 -12.72
C GLU A 130 -19.00 -2.60 -12.57
N THR A 131 -19.57 -1.86 -11.61
CA THR A 131 -21.03 -1.76 -11.46
C THR A 131 -21.67 -1.02 -12.63
N LEU A 132 -21.00 0.01 -13.18
CA LEU A 132 -21.46 0.71 -14.38
C LEU A 132 -21.48 -0.22 -15.60
N SER A 133 -20.44 -1.04 -15.76
CA SER A 133 -20.33 -2.02 -16.84
C SER A 133 -21.31 -3.20 -16.66
N ASN A 134 -21.63 -3.57 -15.42
CA ASN A 134 -22.56 -4.65 -15.10
C ASN A 134 -23.56 -4.22 -14.03
N PRO A 135 -24.72 -3.66 -14.43
CA PRO A 135 -25.76 -3.18 -13.51
C PRO A 135 -26.33 -4.23 -12.56
N THR A 136 -26.16 -5.53 -12.83
CA THR A 136 -26.63 -6.62 -11.94
C THR A 136 -25.88 -6.64 -10.60
N LEU A 137 -24.73 -5.97 -10.51
CA LEU A 137 -23.92 -5.80 -9.29
C LEU A 137 -24.45 -4.70 -8.36
N LYS A 138 -25.34 -3.83 -8.87
CA LYS A 138 -25.90 -2.71 -8.09
C LYS A 138 -26.64 -3.22 -6.86
N GLY A 139 -26.31 -2.65 -5.70
CA GLY A 139 -26.91 -3.02 -4.41
C GLY A 139 -26.44 -4.34 -3.81
N LYS A 140 -25.55 -5.07 -4.47
CA LYS A 140 -24.97 -6.31 -3.95
C LYS A 140 -23.56 -6.07 -3.39
N PRO A 141 -23.15 -6.78 -2.33
CA PRO A 141 -21.78 -6.69 -1.84
C PRO A 141 -20.81 -7.28 -2.88
N MET A 142 -19.89 -6.45 -3.38
CA MET A 142 -18.89 -6.87 -4.36
C MET A 142 -17.53 -6.24 -4.07
N ALA A 143 -16.48 -6.92 -4.51
CA ALA A 143 -15.12 -6.45 -4.45
C ALA A 143 -14.38 -6.77 -5.75
N VAL A 144 -13.52 -5.85 -6.15
CA VAL A 144 -12.61 -6.03 -7.28
C VAL A 144 -11.31 -6.64 -6.75
N GLY A 145 -10.88 -7.73 -7.35
CA GLY A 145 -9.69 -8.48 -6.95
C GLY A 145 -9.93 -9.99 -6.96
N SER A 146 -9.06 -10.71 -6.29
CA SER A 146 -9.09 -12.18 -6.22
C SER A 146 -9.18 -12.70 -4.78
N MET A 147 -9.19 -14.02 -4.62
CA MET A 147 -9.12 -14.66 -3.30
C MET A 147 -7.81 -14.34 -2.55
N SER A 148 -6.74 -13.99 -3.27
CA SER A 148 -5.47 -13.61 -2.68
C SER A 148 -5.50 -12.19 -2.11
N MET A 149 -6.08 -11.22 -2.82
CA MET A 149 -6.15 -9.82 -2.37
C MET A 149 -7.25 -9.04 -3.09
N LEU A 150 -7.88 -8.11 -2.36
CA LEU A 150 -8.86 -7.15 -2.88
C LEU A 150 -8.19 -5.81 -3.17
N SER A 151 -8.43 -5.29 -4.38
CA SER A 151 -8.02 -3.93 -4.75
C SER A 151 -9.01 -2.88 -4.25
N THR A 152 -10.32 -3.14 -4.38
CA THR A 152 -11.38 -2.23 -3.93
C THR A 152 -12.62 -3.04 -3.49
N ALA A 153 -13.37 -2.50 -2.53
CA ALA A 153 -14.68 -3.03 -2.13
C ALA A 153 -15.73 -1.92 -2.23
N ASN A 154 -16.93 -2.25 -2.73
CA ASN A 154 -18.04 -1.30 -2.77
C ASN A 154 -18.59 -1.02 -1.37
N TYR A 155 -19.45 -0.01 -1.24
CA TYR A 155 -19.99 0.40 0.05
C TYR A 155 -20.85 -0.69 0.70
N GLU A 156 -21.56 -1.52 -0.10
CA GLU A 156 -22.33 -2.64 0.42
C GLU A 156 -21.43 -3.69 1.11
N ALA A 157 -20.29 -4.04 0.49
CA ALA A 157 -19.32 -4.95 1.08
C ALA A 157 -18.63 -4.35 2.33
N ARG A 158 -18.39 -3.03 2.33
CA ARG A 158 -17.77 -2.33 3.49
C ARG A 158 -18.64 -2.43 4.75
N LYS A 159 -19.97 -2.52 4.65
CA LYS A 159 -20.88 -2.74 5.80
C LYS A 159 -20.58 -4.03 6.56
N PHE A 160 -19.98 -5.01 5.91
CA PHE A 160 -19.53 -6.27 6.52
C PHE A 160 -18.08 -6.23 7.04
N GLY A 161 -17.40 -5.11 6.91
CA GLY A 161 -15.98 -4.98 7.26
C GLY A 161 -15.01 -5.35 6.15
N VAL A 162 -15.49 -5.62 4.93
CA VAL A 162 -14.65 -5.90 3.76
C VAL A 162 -14.03 -4.61 3.25
N ARG A 163 -12.73 -4.63 2.90
CA ARG A 163 -12.01 -3.44 2.43
C ARG A 163 -10.83 -3.78 1.51
N ALA A 164 -10.32 -2.76 0.82
CA ALA A 164 -9.10 -2.85 0.02
C ALA A 164 -7.91 -3.40 0.83
N ALA A 165 -7.01 -4.09 0.15
CA ALA A 165 -5.83 -4.79 0.67
C ALA A 165 -6.14 -5.95 1.64
N MET A 166 -7.41 -6.34 1.78
CA MET A 166 -7.81 -7.51 2.55
C MET A 166 -7.66 -8.77 1.69
N PRO A 167 -7.14 -9.89 2.23
CA PRO A 167 -7.20 -11.17 1.54
C PRO A 167 -8.64 -11.57 1.25
N GLY A 168 -8.90 -12.01 0.01
CA GLY A 168 -10.28 -12.35 -0.43
C GLY A 168 -10.91 -13.47 0.39
N PHE A 169 -10.12 -14.44 0.85
CA PHE A 169 -10.63 -15.52 1.71
C PHE A 169 -11.12 -15.02 3.07
N ILE A 170 -10.48 -13.98 3.65
CA ILE A 170 -10.95 -13.32 4.88
C ILE A 170 -12.23 -12.52 4.57
N ALA A 171 -12.23 -11.78 3.46
CA ALA A 171 -13.37 -11.01 3.03
C ALA A 171 -14.62 -11.88 2.82
N ARG A 172 -14.47 -13.06 2.21
CA ARG A 172 -15.55 -14.04 2.06
C ARG A 172 -16.05 -14.59 3.40
N LYS A 173 -15.16 -14.73 4.39
CA LYS A 173 -15.59 -15.14 5.74
C LYS A 173 -16.41 -14.05 6.44
N LEU A 174 -16.08 -12.79 6.21
CA LEU A 174 -16.86 -11.64 6.72
C LEU A 174 -18.18 -11.45 5.99
N CYS A 175 -18.20 -11.67 4.67
CA CYS A 175 -19.34 -11.52 3.78
C CYS A 175 -19.43 -12.74 2.85
N PRO A 176 -20.19 -13.79 3.22
CA PRO A 176 -20.29 -15.02 2.41
C PRO A 176 -20.86 -14.80 1.00
N GLU A 177 -21.71 -13.79 0.84
CA GLU A 177 -22.35 -13.42 -0.43
C GLU A 177 -21.48 -12.50 -1.30
N LEU A 178 -20.21 -12.23 -0.89
CA LEU A 178 -19.33 -11.32 -1.60
C LEU A 178 -19.05 -11.79 -3.02
N ILE A 179 -19.36 -10.94 -4.00
CA ILE A 179 -19.08 -11.17 -5.41
C ILE A 179 -17.68 -10.66 -5.72
N PHE A 180 -16.82 -11.52 -6.28
CA PHE A 180 -15.48 -11.13 -6.74
C PHE A 180 -15.54 -10.80 -8.22
N VAL A 181 -14.93 -9.67 -8.58
CA VAL A 181 -14.78 -9.22 -9.96
C VAL A 181 -13.29 -9.07 -10.25
N PRO A 182 -12.76 -9.67 -11.32
CA PRO A 182 -11.36 -9.48 -11.72
C PRO A 182 -11.02 -8.03 -11.99
N THR A 183 -9.73 -7.66 -11.83
CA THR A 183 -9.25 -6.31 -12.13
C THR A 183 -9.13 -6.07 -13.63
N ASP A 184 -9.64 -4.93 -14.12
CA ASP A 184 -9.47 -4.48 -15.50
C ASP A 184 -8.87 -3.05 -15.55
N PHE A 185 -7.54 -2.99 -15.49
CA PHE A 185 -6.84 -1.70 -15.49
C PHE A 185 -7.04 -0.87 -16.77
N LYS A 186 -7.38 -1.50 -17.90
CA LYS A 186 -7.69 -0.75 -19.13
C LYS A 186 -8.95 0.09 -18.96
N LYS A 187 -10.01 -0.50 -18.38
CA LYS A 187 -11.23 0.25 -18.03
C LYS A 187 -10.92 1.34 -17.01
N TYR A 188 -10.19 1.03 -15.94
CA TYR A 188 -9.93 2.02 -14.89
C TYR A 188 -9.11 3.20 -15.41
N THR A 189 -8.10 2.96 -16.26
CA THR A 189 -7.35 4.02 -16.92
C THR A 189 -8.25 4.86 -17.82
N TYR A 190 -9.12 4.24 -18.61
CA TYR A 190 -10.06 4.95 -19.48
C TYR A 190 -10.95 5.91 -18.70
N TYR A 191 -11.60 5.43 -17.62
CA TYR A 191 -12.45 6.27 -16.79
C TYR A 191 -11.65 7.33 -16.01
N SER A 192 -10.43 7.02 -15.59
CA SER A 192 -9.51 8.01 -15.00
C SER A 192 -9.20 9.14 -15.98
N ASP A 193 -8.94 8.83 -17.25
CA ASP A 193 -8.64 9.83 -18.28
C ASP A 193 -9.86 10.72 -18.59
N LEU A 194 -11.08 10.18 -18.52
CA LEU A 194 -12.30 10.98 -18.62
C LEU A 194 -12.44 11.95 -17.45
N THR A 195 -12.22 11.48 -16.20
CA THR A 195 -12.28 12.38 -15.03
C THR A 195 -11.22 13.48 -15.09
N ARG A 196 -10.01 13.15 -15.57
CA ARG A 196 -8.92 14.12 -15.74
C ARG A 196 -9.23 15.23 -16.73
N LYS A 197 -10.00 14.93 -17.80
CA LYS A 197 -10.47 15.97 -18.72
C LYS A 197 -11.39 16.97 -18.00
N VAL A 198 -12.22 16.51 -17.07
CA VAL A 198 -13.04 17.39 -16.24
C VAL A 198 -12.17 18.23 -15.33
N PHE A 199 -11.20 17.62 -14.63
CA PHE A 199 -10.29 18.33 -13.73
C PHE A 199 -9.53 19.46 -14.44
N GLY A 200 -9.04 19.20 -15.65
CA GLY A 200 -8.31 20.19 -16.47
C GLY A 200 -9.12 21.44 -16.83
N ARG A 201 -10.45 21.43 -16.69
CA ARG A 201 -11.30 22.62 -16.89
C ARG A 201 -11.20 23.63 -15.75
N TYR A 202 -10.79 23.15 -14.55
CA TYR A 202 -10.68 23.96 -13.33
C TYR A 202 -9.23 24.28 -12.96
N ASP A 203 -8.32 23.34 -13.20
CA ASP A 203 -6.88 23.53 -13.03
C ASP A 203 -6.13 22.73 -14.09
N PRO A 204 -5.57 23.37 -15.12
CA PRO A 204 -4.77 22.69 -16.14
C PRO A 204 -3.52 21.99 -15.60
N ASN A 205 -3.04 22.42 -14.42
CA ASN A 205 -1.84 21.91 -13.76
C ASN A 205 -2.18 21.03 -12.55
N PHE A 206 -3.39 20.43 -12.50
CA PHE A 206 -3.80 19.57 -11.40
C PHE A 206 -2.80 18.43 -11.15
N ILE A 207 -2.73 17.98 -9.91
CA ILE A 207 -1.80 16.94 -9.47
C ILE A 207 -2.59 15.64 -9.33
N ALA A 208 -2.40 14.69 -10.24
CA ALA A 208 -2.95 13.35 -10.08
C ALA A 208 -2.19 12.60 -8.96
N GLY A 209 -2.90 12.16 -7.93
CA GLY A 209 -2.36 11.33 -6.86
C GLY A 209 -2.38 9.85 -7.23
N SER A 210 -3.41 9.41 -7.97
CA SER A 210 -3.62 8.04 -8.45
C SER A 210 -4.55 8.05 -9.66
N LEU A 211 -5.16 6.90 -10.03
CA LEU A 211 -6.22 6.86 -11.04
C LEU A 211 -7.53 7.48 -10.56
N ASP A 212 -7.75 7.55 -9.25
CA ASP A 212 -9.02 7.89 -8.62
C ASP A 212 -8.97 9.17 -7.77
N GLU A 213 -7.81 9.80 -7.59
CA GLU A 213 -7.69 11.04 -6.81
C GLU A 213 -6.78 12.08 -7.45
N ALA A 214 -7.12 13.34 -7.23
CA ALA A 214 -6.34 14.48 -7.68
C ALA A 214 -6.47 15.68 -6.74
N TYR A 215 -5.46 16.57 -6.79
CA TYR A 215 -5.46 17.87 -6.15
C TYR A 215 -5.52 18.95 -7.23
N LEU A 216 -6.38 19.94 -7.04
CA LEU A 216 -6.58 21.08 -7.91
C LEU A 216 -6.40 22.38 -7.11
N ASP A 217 -5.66 23.32 -7.63
CA ASP A 217 -5.65 24.71 -7.14
C ASP A 217 -6.77 25.47 -7.81
N ILE A 218 -7.90 25.63 -7.13
CA ILE A 218 -9.07 26.33 -7.67
C ILE A 218 -9.12 27.82 -7.32
N THR A 219 -8.01 28.38 -6.83
CA THR A 219 -7.93 29.79 -6.39
C THR A 219 -8.30 30.74 -7.53
N GLU A 220 -7.69 30.56 -8.68
CA GLU A 220 -7.89 31.48 -9.83
C GLU A 220 -9.30 31.32 -10.42
N VAL A 221 -9.79 30.08 -10.61
CA VAL A 221 -11.12 29.86 -11.16
C VAL A 221 -12.22 30.44 -10.26
N CYS A 222 -12.06 30.36 -8.94
CA CYS A 222 -12.98 31.00 -8.00
C CYS A 222 -12.96 32.54 -8.15
N ARG A 223 -11.77 33.12 -8.33
CA ARG A 223 -11.59 34.58 -8.47
C ARG A 223 -12.13 35.08 -9.80
N GLU A 224 -11.76 34.45 -10.90
CA GLU A 224 -12.17 34.85 -12.25
C GLU A 224 -13.68 34.76 -12.47
N ARG A 225 -14.28 33.67 -11.96
CA ARG A 225 -15.73 33.48 -12.09
C ARG A 225 -16.54 34.18 -11.00
N ASN A 226 -15.88 34.71 -9.95
CA ASN A 226 -16.50 35.26 -8.75
C ASN A 226 -17.51 34.29 -8.11
N VAL A 227 -17.11 33.02 -7.98
CA VAL A 227 -17.91 31.90 -7.49
C VAL A 227 -17.26 31.32 -6.25
N LYS A 228 -18.06 30.88 -5.29
CA LYS A 228 -17.56 30.23 -4.08
C LYS A 228 -16.94 28.86 -4.37
N SER A 229 -15.93 28.51 -3.60
CA SER A 229 -15.26 27.22 -3.74
C SER A 229 -16.18 26.01 -3.54
N GLU A 230 -17.25 26.18 -2.76
CA GLU A 230 -18.28 25.17 -2.55
C GLU A 230 -19.07 24.90 -3.84
N GLU A 231 -19.41 25.93 -4.59
CA GLU A 231 -20.11 25.84 -5.87
C GLU A 231 -19.22 25.22 -6.94
N ILE A 232 -17.93 25.58 -6.99
CA ILE A 232 -16.92 24.96 -7.88
C ILE A 232 -16.78 23.45 -7.57
N ALA A 233 -16.72 23.07 -6.28
CA ALA A 233 -16.64 21.67 -5.90
C ALA A 233 -17.89 20.89 -6.32
N GLN A 234 -19.07 21.49 -6.20
CA GLN A 234 -20.34 20.91 -6.64
C GLN A 234 -20.40 20.75 -8.16
N GLU A 235 -20.02 21.79 -8.89
CA GLU A 235 -19.96 21.80 -10.36
C GLU A 235 -18.98 20.75 -10.89
N LEU A 236 -17.79 20.66 -10.32
CA LEU A 236 -16.80 19.64 -10.67
C LEU A 236 -17.34 18.23 -10.47
N ARG A 237 -17.97 17.96 -9.31
CA ARG A 237 -18.54 16.64 -9.00
C ARG A 237 -19.69 16.28 -9.96
N ALA A 238 -20.54 17.25 -10.29
CA ALA A 238 -21.60 17.08 -11.28
C ALA A 238 -21.01 16.80 -12.67
N GLY A 239 -20.01 17.56 -13.10
CA GLY A 239 -19.33 17.35 -14.38
C GLY A 239 -18.62 15.99 -14.48
N VAL A 240 -18.05 15.48 -13.39
CA VAL A 240 -17.51 14.10 -13.34
C VAL A 240 -18.62 13.08 -13.54
N TYR A 241 -19.76 13.25 -12.88
CA TYR A 241 -20.91 12.36 -13.05
C TYR A 241 -21.49 12.39 -14.47
N GLU A 242 -21.64 13.57 -15.05
CA GLU A 242 -22.12 13.77 -16.43
C GLU A 242 -21.19 13.11 -17.46
N GLU A 243 -19.87 13.25 -17.29
CA GLU A 243 -18.89 12.68 -18.22
C GLU A 243 -18.75 11.16 -18.09
N THR A 244 -18.88 10.61 -16.87
CA THR A 244 -18.50 9.22 -16.58
C THR A 244 -19.60 8.34 -16.04
N GLY A 245 -20.69 8.90 -15.53
CA GLY A 245 -21.70 8.17 -14.75
C GLY A 245 -21.23 7.74 -13.35
N LEU A 246 -20.03 8.17 -12.93
CA LEU A 246 -19.43 7.82 -11.64
C LEU A 246 -19.52 8.99 -10.66
N THR A 247 -19.61 8.68 -9.36
CA THR A 247 -19.59 9.69 -8.31
C THR A 247 -18.19 9.89 -7.73
N CYS A 248 -17.94 11.09 -7.24
CA CYS A 248 -16.74 11.41 -6.48
C CYS A 248 -17.06 12.26 -5.26
N SER A 249 -16.15 12.29 -4.31
CA SER A 249 -16.23 13.12 -3.12
C SER A 249 -15.12 14.16 -3.14
N ALA A 250 -15.42 15.38 -2.68
CA ALA A 250 -14.50 16.51 -2.72
C ALA A 250 -14.25 17.11 -1.34
N GLY A 251 -13.03 17.58 -1.11
CA GLY A 251 -12.66 18.34 0.06
C GLY A 251 -11.96 19.63 -0.33
N VAL A 252 -12.39 20.75 0.21
CA VAL A 252 -11.79 22.06 -0.04
C VAL A 252 -11.16 22.58 1.23
N ALA A 253 -9.93 23.10 1.15
CA ALA A 253 -9.17 23.61 2.28
C ALA A 253 -8.02 24.53 1.81
N PRO A 254 -7.38 25.30 2.72
CA PRO A 254 -6.27 26.20 2.34
C PRO A 254 -5.00 25.47 1.89
N ASN A 255 -4.88 24.18 2.10
CA ASN A 255 -3.73 23.39 1.66
C ASN A 255 -4.10 21.95 1.31
N ARG A 256 -3.20 21.25 0.59
CA ARG A 256 -3.45 19.89 0.09
C ARG A 256 -3.65 18.86 1.18
N LEU A 257 -2.93 18.99 2.33
CA LEU A 257 -3.06 18.05 3.45
C LEU A 257 -4.47 18.05 4.01
N LEU A 258 -5.01 19.23 4.29
CA LEU A 258 -6.35 19.39 4.83
C LEU A 258 -7.44 19.09 3.79
N ALA A 259 -7.23 19.47 2.51
CA ALA A 259 -8.17 19.15 1.44
C ALA A 259 -8.40 17.64 1.31
N LYS A 260 -7.32 16.83 1.42
CA LYS A 260 -7.43 15.35 1.42
C LYS A 260 -8.22 14.83 2.64
N VAL A 261 -8.02 15.39 3.81
CA VAL A 261 -8.80 15.01 5.00
C VAL A 261 -10.27 15.37 4.81
N CYS A 262 -10.55 16.56 4.29
CA CYS A 262 -11.90 17.06 4.04
C CYS A 262 -12.67 16.18 3.04
N SER A 263 -12.01 15.67 2.00
CA SER A 263 -12.67 14.81 1.01
C SER A 263 -13.17 13.46 1.56
N ASP A 264 -12.69 13.02 2.72
CA ASP A 264 -13.08 11.76 3.37
C ASP A 264 -14.26 11.91 4.37
N ILE A 265 -14.70 13.16 4.65
CA ILE A 265 -15.69 13.43 5.70
C ILE A 265 -17.10 13.02 5.26
N ASN A 266 -17.52 13.50 4.11
CA ASN A 266 -18.88 13.30 3.58
C ASN A 266 -18.94 12.27 2.44
N LYS A 267 -18.10 11.22 2.48
CA LYS A 267 -18.17 10.11 1.54
C LYS A 267 -19.37 9.19 1.82
N PRO A 268 -20.02 8.62 0.79
CA PRO A 268 -19.81 8.84 -0.64
C PRO A 268 -20.60 10.03 -1.19
N ASN A 269 -20.20 10.48 -2.39
CA ASN A 269 -20.89 11.49 -3.19
C ASN A 269 -21.19 12.78 -2.41
N GLY A 270 -20.24 13.23 -1.63
CA GLY A 270 -20.36 14.42 -0.80
C GLY A 270 -19.18 15.37 -0.97
N GLN A 271 -19.29 16.51 -0.31
CA GLN A 271 -18.19 17.49 -0.23
C GLN A 271 -18.11 18.11 1.15
N TYR A 272 -16.93 18.58 1.52
CA TYR A 272 -16.69 19.31 2.74
C TYR A 272 -15.75 20.49 2.44
N VAL A 273 -16.13 21.69 2.90
CA VAL A 273 -15.35 22.92 2.72
C VAL A 273 -14.88 23.40 4.09
N LEU A 274 -13.57 23.45 4.27
CA LEU A 274 -12.93 24.08 5.41
C LEU A 274 -12.58 25.52 5.03
N PRO A 275 -13.12 26.53 5.72
CA PRO A 275 -12.82 27.93 5.42
C PRO A 275 -11.33 28.23 5.50
N ASN A 276 -10.86 29.15 4.63
CA ASN A 276 -9.49 29.65 4.62
C ASN A 276 -9.28 30.68 5.75
N ASP A 277 -9.60 30.28 6.97
CA ASP A 277 -9.46 31.04 8.20
C ASP A 277 -8.64 30.28 9.22
N ARG A 278 -7.74 30.99 9.92
CA ARG A 278 -6.85 30.38 10.91
C ARG A 278 -7.62 29.69 12.03
N MET A 279 -8.67 30.35 12.57
CA MET A 279 -9.44 29.78 13.68
C MET A 279 -10.21 28.54 13.25
N ALA A 280 -10.81 28.57 12.05
CA ALA A 280 -11.49 27.40 11.48
C ALA A 280 -10.53 26.23 11.30
N VAL A 281 -9.33 26.47 10.78
CA VAL A 281 -8.28 25.44 10.61
C VAL A 281 -7.86 24.88 11.97
N MET A 282 -7.54 25.71 12.95
CA MET A 282 -7.11 25.27 14.28
C MET A 282 -8.22 24.47 14.99
N THR A 283 -9.46 24.92 14.92
CA THR A 283 -10.61 24.20 15.47
C THR A 283 -10.80 22.84 14.78
N PHE A 284 -10.63 22.78 13.46
CA PHE A 284 -10.75 21.55 12.70
C PHE A 284 -9.69 20.52 13.09
N VAL A 285 -8.42 20.92 13.21
CA VAL A 285 -7.32 19.98 13.51
C VAL A 285 -7.27 19.60 15.00
N SER A 286 -7.85 20.38 15.92
CA SER A 286 -7.74 20.14 17.35
C SER A 286 -8.23 18.75 17.75
N SER A 287 -9.36 18.32 17.24
CA SER A 287 -9.96 17.01 17.51
C SER A 287 -9.63 15.94 16.48
N LEU A 288 -8.87 16.29 15.42
CA LEU A 288 -8.59 15.37 14.31
C LEU A 288 -7.64 14.24 14.76
N PRO A 289 -8.03 12.97 14.64
CA PRO A 289 -7.16 11.85 14.95
C PRO A 289 -5.93 11.83 14.04
N ILE A 290 -4.74 11.65 14.63
CA ILE A 290 -3.46 11.66 13.89
C ILE A 290 -3.43 10.68 12.73
N ARG A 291 -4.18 9.56 12.82
CA ARG A 291 -4.25 8.53 11.76
C ARG A 291 -4.95 8.99 10.48
N LYS A 292 -5.70 10.09 10.51
CA LYS A 292 -6.33 10.69 9.33
C LYS A 292 -5.33 11.46 8.46
N ILE A 293 -4.16 11.77 9.00
CA ILE A 293 -3.11 12.53 8.31
C ILE A 293 -2.28 11.61 7.40
N GLY A 294 -2.18 11.99 6.14
CA GLY A 294 -1.24 11.36 5.20
C GLY A 294 0.20 11.50 5.71
N GLY A 295 0.97 10.41 5.67
CA GLY A 295 2.32 10.36 6.26
C GLY A 295 2.39 9.79 7.68
N ILE A 296 1.26 9.64 8.39
CA ILE A 296 1.22 8.96 9.70
C ILE A 296 0.67 7.54 9.53
N GLY A 297 1.59 6.59 9.40
CA GLY A 297 1.29 5.16 9.28
C GLY A 297 1.00 4.48 10.63
N LYS A 298 0.68 3.17 10.60
CA LYS A 298 0.38 2.36 11.81
C LYS A 298 1.51 2.45 12.84
N VAL A 299 2.76 2.30 12.42
CA VAL A 299 3.93 2.31 13.32
C VAL A 299 4.10 3.66 14.00
N THR A 300 4.07 4.75 13.22
CA THR A 300 4.17 6.12 13.75
C THR A 300 3.03 6.43 14.72
N GLU A 301 1.80 6.03 14.38
CA GLU A 301 0.64 6.15 15.27
C GLU A 301 0.87 5.43 16.60
N HIS A 302 1.33 4.17 16.58
CA HIS A 302 1.60 3.37 17.79
C HIS A 302 2.67 4.02 18.67
N ILE A 303 3.72 4.58 18.07
CA ILE A 303 4.78 5.27 18.81
C ILE A 303 4.25 6.56 19.42
N LEU A 304 3.58 7.42 18.65
CA LEU A 304 3.03 8.68 19.14
C LEU A 304 2.02 8.45 20.28
N LYS A 305 1.14 7.46 20.15
CA LYS A 305 0.19 7.09 21.20
C LYS A 305 0.87 6.42 22.40
N GLY A 306 1.73 5.44 22.11
CA GLY A 306 2.31 4.61 23.15
C GLY A 306 3.35 5.31 24.01
N VAL A 307 4.15 6.20 23.44
CA VAL A 307 5.23 6.91 24.15
C VAL A 307 4.73 8.24 24.72
N PHE A 308 4.08 9.05 23.90
CA PHE A 308 3.78 10.45 24.23
C PHE A 308 2.30 10.71 24.56
N GLY A 309 1.42 9.70 24.38
CA GLY A 309 -0.02 9.85 24.60
C GLY A 309 -0.73 10.70 23.53
N ILE A 310 -0.10 10.91 22.37
CA ILE A 310 -0.61 11.74 21.29
C ILE A 310 -1.64 10.97 20.47
N ASN A 311 -2.91 11.41 20.47
CA ASN A 311 -4.03 10.83 19.74
C ASN A 311 -4.60 11.78 18.68
N THR A 312 -4.55 13.11 18.96
CA THR A 312 -5.05 14.16 18.07
C THR A 312 -3.92 15.06 17.58
N CYS A 313 -4.21 15.82 16.51
CA CYS A 313 -3.20 16.70 15.92
C CYS A 313 -2.78 17.83 16.87
N GLU A 314 -3.70 18.38 17.68
CA GLU A 314 -3.39 19.40 18.68
C GLU A 314 -2.36 18.92 19.70
N GLN A 315 -2.49 17.67 20.14
CA GLN A 315 -1.56 17.09 21.12
C GLN A 315 -0.11 17.00 20.61
N MET A 316 0.11 17.13 19.31
CA MET A 316 1.47 17.27 18.76
C MET A 316 2.12 18.59 19.19
N LEU A 317 1.35 19.67 19.29
CA LEU A 317 1.85 20.95 19.79
C LEU A 317 2.06 20.93 21.30
N GLU A 318 1.13 20.34 22.06
CA GLU A 318 1.26 20.17 23.51
C GLU A 318 2.48 19.35 23.91
N LYS A 319 2.90 18.39 23.06
CA LYS A 319 4.05 17.51 23.27
C LYS A 319 5.26 17.87 22.39
N SER A 320 5.31 19.09 21.88
CA SER A 320 6.32 19.54 20.93
C SER A 320 7.76 19.46 21.47
N SER A 321 7.98 19.67 22.77
CA SER A 321 9.28 19.48 23.40
C SER A 321 9.78 18.05 23.28
N TYR A 322 8.93 17.05 23.55
CA TYR A 322 9.28 15.64 23.34
C TYR A 322 9.46 15.31 21.86
N ILE A 323 8.63 15.86 20.99
CA ILE A 323 8.77 15.68 19.54
C ILE A 323 10.15 16.20 19.08
N CYS A 324 10.56 17.37 19.52
CA CYS A 324 11.88 17.94 19.19
C CYS A 324 13.05 17.16 19.80
N ALA A 325 12.85 16.53 20.98
CA ALA A 325 13.88 15.74 21.63
C ALA A 325 14.13 14.39 20.94
N PHE A 326 13.09 13.73 20.45
CA PHE A 326 13.18 12.33 20.02
C PHE A 326 13.11 12.12 18.50
N PHE A 327 12.67 13.11 17.73
CA PHE A 327 12.55 12.96 16.28
C PHE A 327 13.56 13.84 15.54
N SER A 328 13.92 13.44 14.32
CA SER A 328 14.74 14.29 13.45
C SER A 328 14.02 15.62 13.21
N GLN A 329 14.80 16.66 12.92
CA GLN A 329 14.26 18.00 12.68
C GLN A 329 13.12 18.00 11.65
N SER A 330 13.31 17.34 10.49
CA SER A 330 12.29 17.28 9.45
C SER A 330 11.01 16.56 9.89
N THR A 331 11.14 15.53 10.74
CA THR A 331 9.98 14.81 11.30
C THR A 331 9.28 15.65 12.37
N ALA A 332 10.04 16.34 13.22
CA ALA A 332 9.48 17.26 14.22
C ALA A 332 8.74 18.41 13.56
N ASP A 333 9.33 19.02 12.50
CA ASP A 333 8.67 20.06 11.70
C ASP A 333 7.39 19.56 11.05
N PHE A 334 7.38 18.34 10.52
CA PHE A 334 6.17 17.74 9.96
C PHE A 334 5.08 17.58 11.03
N PHE A 335 5.39 17.07 12.22
CA PHE A 335 4.39 16.90 13.28
C PHE A 335 3.89 18.25 13.83
N CYS A 336 4.78 19.22 14.02
CA CYS A 336 4.37 20.57 14.42
C CYS A 336 3.51 21.23 13.34
N SER A 337 3.87 21.09 12.06
CA SER A 337 3.05 21.58 10.94
C SER A 337 1.66 20.96 10.93
N VAL A 338 1.55 19.64 11.17
CA VAL A 338 0.26 18.95 11.29
C VAL A 338 -0.55 19.51 12.44
N GLY A 339 0.05 19.75 13.61
CA GLY A 339 -0.61 20.36 14.77
C GLY A 339 -1.11 21.78 14.49
N LEU A 340 -0.40 22.54 13.68
CA LEU A 340 -0.79 23.86 13.19
C LEU A 340 -1.79 23.83 12.01
N GLY A 341 -2.11 22.66 11.47
CA GLY A 341 -2.93 22.52 10.26
C GLY A 341 -2.26 23.07 9.00
N LEU A 342 -0.93 23.10 8.98
CA LEU A 342 -0.14 23.54 7.83
C LEU A 342 0.07 22.37 6.86
N GLY A 343 0.13 22.70 5.59
CA GLY A 343 0.38 21.75 4.51
C GLY A 343 0.96 22.46 3.29
N GLN A 344 1.25 21.70 2.25
CA GLN A 344 1.80 22.28 1.03
C GLN A 344 0.74 23.10 0.29
N THR A 345 1.11 24.33 -0.08
CA THR A 345 0.29 25.28 -0.84
C THR A 345 0.85 25.54 -2.24
N ASP A 346 2.13 25.22 -2.48
CA ASP A 346 2.76 25.41 -3.78
C ASP A 346 2.33 24.35 -4.79
N SER A 347 2.19 24.73 -6.05
CA SER A 347 2.14 23.77 -7.16
C SER A 347 3.50 23.07 -7.24
N PRO A 348 3.53 21.71 -7.20
CA PRO A 348 4.80 21.03 -7.22
C PRO A 348 5.51 21.33 -8.53
N GLN A 349 6.77 21.70 -8.41
CA GLN A 349 7.70 21.69 -9.54
C GLN A 349 7.64 20.32 -10.22
N VAL A 350 7.79 20.25 -11.53
CA VAL A 350 7.85 18.98 -12.26
C VAL A 350 8.83 18.05 -11.55
N ARG A 351 8.30 17.02 -10.92
CA ARG A 351 9.14 16.03 -10.22
C ARG A 351 9.51 14.95 -11.21
N PHE A 352 10.77 14.87 -11.54
CA PHE A 352 11.28 13.74 -12.30
C PHE A 352 11.13 12.44 -11.48
N ARG A 353 10.75 11.36 -12.16
CA ARG A 353 10.70 10.02 -11.56
C ARG A 353 12.08 9.65 -11.01
N LYS A 354 12.15 9.20 -9.76
CA LYS A 354 13.41 8.82 -9.10
C LYS A 354 13.76 7.35 -9.28
N SER A 355 12.77 6.49 -9.56
CA SER A 355 12.95 5.06 -9.76
C SER A 355 11.81 4.44 -10.54
N ILE A 356 12.06 3.31 -11.16
CA ILE A 356 11.06 2.44 -11.80
C ILE A 356 11.26 1.02 -11.30
N SER A 357 10.17 0.26 -11.07
CA SER A 357 10.28 -1.10 -10.52
C SER A 357 9.18 -2.00 -11.04
N SER A 358 9.46 -3.30 -11.11
CA SER A 358 8.49 -4.35 -11.39
C SER A 358 8.67 -5.48 -10.40
N GLU A 359 7.58 -6.01 -9.83
CA GLU A 359 7.64 -7.13 -8.88
C GLU A 359 6.49 -8.12 -9.08
N ARG A 360 6.73 -9.38 -8.73
CA ARG A 360 5.73 -10.45 -8.78
C ARG A 360 5.73 -11.26 -7.50
N THR A 361 4.54 -11.51 -6.97
CA THR A 361 4.29 -12.44 -5.87
C THR A 361 3.82 -13.78 -6.44
N PHE A 362 4.29 -14.88 -5.86
CA PHE A 362 3.98 -16.25 -6.28
C PHE A 362 4.01 -17.20 -5.07
N SER A 363 3.60 -18.45 -5.27
CA SER A 363 3.73 -19.50 -4.26
C SER A 363 5.19 -19.70 -3.88
N ALA A 364 5.48 -19.81 -2.58
CA ALA A 364 6.86 -19.90 -2.09
C ALA A 364 7.59 -21.10 -2.68
N THR A 365 8.74 -20.88 -3.30
CA THR A 365 9.57 -21.91 -3.93
C THR A 365 11.04 -21.78 -3.56
N LYS A 366 11.76 -22.91 -3.62
CA LYS A 366 13.23 -22.99 -3.56
C LYS A 366 13.83 -23.36 -4.92
N ASP A 367 12.99 -23.57 -5.94
CA ASP A 367 13.42 -23.96 -7.28
C ASP A 367 14.16 -22.78 -7.94
N GLU A 368 15.46 -22.92 -8.06
CA GLU A 368 16.35 -21.91 -8.63
C GLU A 368 16.03 -21.65 -10.11
N VAL A 369 15.68 -22.69 -10.87
CA VAL A 369 15.33 -22.55 -12.30
C VAL A 369 14.09 -21.68 -12.45
N LEU A 370 13.06 -21.92 -11.63
CA LEU A 370 11.84 -21.11 -11.62
C LEU A 370 12.13 -19.67 -11.18
N LEU A 371 12.98 -19.47 -10.16
CA LEU A 371 13.35 -18.15 -9.68
C LEU A 371 14.11 -17.35 -10.75
N HIS A 372 15.03 -18.00 -11.48
CA HIS A 372 15.74 -17.38 -12.60
C HIS A 372 14.81 -17.03 -13.76
N LYS A 373 13.85 -17.89 -14.10
CA LYS A 373 12.84 -17.60 -15.13
C LYS A 373 12.00 -16.36 -14.75
N LYS A 374 11.52 -16.29 -13.49
CA LYS A 374 10.78 -15.11 -13.02
C LYS A 374 11.62 -13.84 -13.01
N LEU A 375 12.91 -13.95 -12.76
CA LEU A 375 13.83 -12.82 -12.82
C LEU A 375 14.01 -12.31 -14.27
N GLU A 376 14.05 -13.23 -15.25
CA GLU A 376 14.11 -12.92 -16.69
C GLU A 376 12.84 -12.18 -17.12
N GLU A 377 11.66 -12.72 -16.82
CA GLU A 377 10.36 -12.09 -17.09
C GLU A 377 10.29 -10.66 -16.53
N LEU A 378 10.78 -10.45 -15.30
CA LEU A 378 10.80 -9.14 -14.66
C LEU A 378 11.81 -8.17 -15.30
N ALA A 379 12.97 -8.66 -15.72
CA ALA A 379 13.97 -7.83 -16.38
C ALA A 379 13.48 -7.35 -17.75
N GLU A 380 12.80 -8.20 -18.51
CA GLU A 380 12.17 -7.87 -19.79
C GLU A 380 11.09 -6.79 -19.61
N MET A 381 10.17 -7.01 -18.65
CA MET A 381 9.11 -6.03 -18.34
C MET A 381 9.67 -4.68 -17.92
N LEU A 382 10.65 -4.68 -17.00
CA LEU A 382 11.26 -3.46 -16.49
C LEU A 382 12.01 -2.71 -17.59
N SER A 383 12.73 -3.44 -18.46
CA SER A 383 13.40 -2.87 -19.64
C SER A 383 12.40 -2.20 -20.61
N ALA A 384 11.30 -2.91 -20.93
CA ALA A 384 10.25 -2.35 -21.80
C ALA A 384 9.64 -1.06 -21.23
N ASP A 385 9.35 -1.05 -19.93
CA ASP A 385 8.82 0.13 -19.24
C ASP A 385 9.84 1.30 -19.25
N MET A 386 11.12 1.01 -19.01
CA MET A 386 12.20 2.00 -19.08
C MET A 386 12.38 2.59 -20.47
N GLN A 387 12.33 1.74 -21.49
CA GLN A 387 12.44 2.19 -22.91
C GLN A 387 11.27 3.06 -23.31
N LYS A 388 10.05 2.69 -22.91
CA LYS A 388 8.84 3.49 -23.18
C LYS A 388 8.92 4.90 -22.60
N GLU A 389 9.57 5.06 -21.44
CA GLU A 389 9.73 6.35 -20.77
C GLU A 389 11.08 7.01 -21.08
N GLY A 390 11.92 6.43 -21.93
CA GLY A 390 13.24 6.97 -22.26
C GLY A 390 14.21 7.00 -21.07
N LEU A 391 14.03 6.11 -20.08
CA LEU A 391 14.80 6.09 -18.84
C LEU A 391 16.01 5.17 -18.94
N SER A 392 17.14 5.60 -18.40
CA SER A 392 18.29 4.77 -18.10
C SER A 392 18.85 5.10 -16.72
N GLY A 393 19.13 4.08 -15.89
CA GLY A 393 19.56 4.28 -14.52
C GLY A 393 20.78 3.43 -14.17
N ARG A 394 21.48 3.75 -13.09
CA ARG A 394 22.72 3.07 -12.71
C ARG A 394 22.64 2.27 -11.40
N THR A 395 21.59 2.39 -10.61
CA THR A 395 21.44 1.60 -9.39
C THR A 395 20.33 0.57 -9.59
N LEU A 396 20.71 -0.70 -9.60
CA LEU A 396 19.79 -1.84 -9.64
C LEU A 396 19.61 -2.39 -8.23
N THR A 397 18.35 -2.58 -7.83
CA THR A 397 17.99 -3.18 -6.54
C THR A 397 17.15 -4.42 -6.78
N LEU A 398 17.56 -5.54 -6.19
CA LEU A 398 16.78 -6.77 -6.07
C LEU A 398 16.03 -6.76 -4.75
N LYS A 399 14.72 -6.98 -4.77
CA LYS A 399 13.86 -7.17 -3.61
C LYS A 399 13.37 -8.62 -3.57
N LEU A 400 13.55 -9.27 -2.46
CA LEU A 400 13.07 -10.63 -2.21
C LEU A 400 12.14 -10.62 -1.00
N LYS A 401 11.05 -11.39 -1.06
CA LYS A 401 10.26 -11.70 0.12
C LYS A 401 10.31 -13.21 0.32
N THR A 402 10.76 -13.63 1.50
CA THR A 402 10.90 -15.06 1.82
C THR A 402 9.55 -15.71 2.12
N ALA A 403 9.53 -17.04 2.18
CA ALA A 403 8.35 -17.80 2.63
C ALA A 403 7.89 -17.41 4.05
N SER A 404 8.78 -16.88 4.90
CA SER A 404 8.47 -16.34 6.23
C SER A 404 8.04 -14.87 6.22
N PHE A 405 7.79 -14.28 5.06
CA PHE A 405 7.42 -12.87 4.83
C PHE A 405 8.50 -11.83 5.19
N GLU A 406 9.71 -12.27 5.50
CA GLU A 406 10.87 -11.38 5.65
C GLU A 406 11.22 -10.74 4.31
N VAL A 407 11.46 -9.44 4.29
CA VAL A 407 11.88 -8.71 3.09
C VAL A 407 13.40 -8.52 3.12
N ARG A 408 14.06 -8.89 2.03
CA ARG A 408 15.49 -8.68 1.80
C ARG A 408 15.68 -7.83 0.56
N THR A 409 16.57 -6.85 0.63
CA THR A 409 16.95 -6.02 -0.52
C THR A 409 18.45 -6.05 -0.71
N ARG A 410 18.89 -6.15 -1.97
CA ARG A 410 20.30 -6.04 -2.37
C ARG A 410 20.43 -5.09 -3.53
N ALA A 411 21.37 -4.19 -3.47
CA ALA A 411 21.55 -3.19 -4.51
C ALA A 411 22.99 -3.17 -5.02
N VAL A 412 23.14 -2.83 -6.30
CA VAL A 412 24.43 -2.55 -6.93
C VAL A 412 24.32 -1.25 -7.71
N THR A 413 25.29 -0.36 -7.51
CA THR A 413 25.41 0.88 -8.30
C THR A 413 26.51 0.69 -9.32
N LEU A 414 26.15 0.85 -10.60
CA LEU A 414 27.02 0.62 -11.75
C LEU A 414 27.66 1.95 -12.18
N GLN A 415 28.78 1.88 -12.85
CA GLN A 415 29.40 3.05 -13.46
C GLN A 415 28.66 3.51 -14.72
N LYS A 416 28.05 2.57 -15.46
CA LYS A 416 27.27 2.83 -16.67
C LYS A 416 25.78 2.84 -16.36
N TYR A 417 25.03 3.66 -17.07
CA TYR A 417 23.57 3.63 -17.06
C TYR A 417 23.10 2.43 -17.90
N ILE A 418 22.13 1.71 -17.37
CA ILE A 418 21.52 0.54 -18.00
C ILE A 418 20.03 0.76 -18.22
N SER A 419 19.50 0.17 -19.30
CA SER A 419 18.08 0.09 -19.63
C SER A 419 17.71 -1.19 -20.37
N SER A 420 18.71 -1.97 -20.85
CA SER A 420 18.47 -3.21 -21.56
C SER A 420 18.15 -4.36 -20.59
N SER A 421 17.34 -5.31 -21.05
CA SER A 421 16.97 -6.50 -20.28
C SER A 421 18.19 -7.36 -19.95
N GLU A 422 19.17 -7.45 -20.88
CA GLU A 422 20.39 -8.22 -20.73
C GLU A 422 21.27 -7.69 -19.60
N ASP A 423 21.48 -6.35 -19.56
CA ASP A 423 22.29 -5.71 -18.52
C ASP A 423 21.59 -5.82 -17.16
N ILE A 424 20.29 -5.57 -17.10
CA ILE A 424 19.48 -5.72 -15.88
C ILE A 424 19.60 -7.15 -15.36
N LEU A 425 19.35 -8.13 -16.23
CA LEU A 425 19.37 -9.56 -15.89
C LEU A 425 20.75 -10.03 -15.43
N LYS A 426 21.82 -9.61 -16.12
CA LYS A 426 23.20 -9.96 -15.77
C LYS A 426 23.52 -9.60 -14.31
N HIS A 427 23.17 -8.40 -13.90
CA HIS A 427 23.44 -7.94 -12.53
C HIS A 427 22.44 -8.51 -11.53
N ALA A 428 21.18 -8.65 -11.90
CA ALA A 428 20.13 -9.23 -11.05
C ALA A 428 20.41 -10.70 -10.71
N LYS A 429 20.92 -11.51 -11.67
CA LYS A 429 21.35 -12.91 -11.45
C LYS A 429 22.45 -13.00 -10.40
N LYS A 430 23.45 -12.11 -10.42
CA LYS A 430 24.52 -12.06 -9.40
C LYS A 430 23.94 -11.77 -8.00
N LEU A 431 23.02 -10.79 -7.90
CA LEU A 431 22.39 -10.45 -6.64
C LEU A 431 21.51 -11.58 -6.10
N LEU A 432 20.77 -12.28 -6.96
CA LEU A 432 19.95 -13.42 -6.56
C LEU A 432 20.82 -14.60 -6.09
N GLN A 433 21.88 -14.93 -6.82
CA GLN A 433 22.77 -16.02 -6.49
C GLN A 433 23.42 -15.86 -5.10
N ALA A 434 23.73 -14.63 -4.68
CA ALA A 434 24.29 -14.35 -3.37
C ALA A 434 23.29 -14.60 -2.21
N GLU A 435 21.99 -14.67 -2.49
CA GLU A 435 20.95 -14.92 -1.48
C GLU A 435 20.48 -16.38 -1.44
N LEU A 436 20.81 -17.17 -2.48
CA LEU A 436 20.43 -18.59 -2.54
C LEU A 436 21.36 -19.46 -1.66
N PRO A 437 20.84 -20.54 -1.06
CA PRO A 437 19.49 -21.11 -1.21
C PRO A 437 18.49 -20.54 -0.19
N ILE A 438 17.41 -19.95 -0.67
CA ILE A 438 16.29 -19.49 0.19
C ILE A 438 14.94 -19.83 -0.46
N SER A 439 13.88 -19.93 0.37
CA SER A 439 12.51 -20.06 -0.14
C SER A 439 11.91 -18.69 -0.35
N VAL A 440 11.63 -18.33 -1.61
CA VAL A 440 11.17 -17.00 -2.04
C VAL A 440 9.71 -17.06 -2.48
N ARG A 441 8.92 -16.05 -2.11
CA ARG A 441 7.53 -15.85 -2.55
C ARG A 441 7.29 -14.55 -3.33
N LEU A 442 8.27 -13.66 -3.41
CA LEU A 442 8.22 -12.45 -4.22
C LEU A 442 9.62 -12.10 -4.69
N ILE A 443 9.73 -11.75 -5.96
CA ILE A 443 10.91 -11.13 -6.56
C ILE A 443 10.49 -9.79 -7.15
N GLY A 444 11.32 -8.76 -6.94
CA GLY A 444 11.17 -7.44 -7.55
C GLY A 444 12.51 -6.89 -8.00
N LEU A 445 12.49 -6.14 -9.11
CA LEU A 445 13.61 -5.38 -9.63
C LEU A 445 13.26 -3.90 -9.65
N ARG A 446 14.19 -3.05 -9.23
CA ARG A 446 14.06 -1.60 -9.24
C ARG A 446 15.31 -0.96 -9.82
N VAL A 447 15.14 -0.02 -10.73
CA VAL A 447 16.22 0.82 -11.25
C VAL A 447 16.02 2.26 -10.78
N SER A 448 17.11 2.91 -10.36
CA SER A 448 17.11 4.28 -9.86
C SER A 448 18.40 5.01 -10.26
N GLN A 449 18.52 6.30 -9.88
CA GLN A 449 19.59 7.18 -10.29
C GLN A 449 19.67 7.32 -11.81
N PHE A 450 18.65 7.97 -12.37
CA PHE A 450 18.52 8.14 -13.82
C PHE A 450 19.52 9.14 -14.41
N ASN A 451 19.80 8.97 -15.70
CA ASN A 451 20.60 9.91 -16.47
C ASN A 451 19.79 11.20 -16.67
N GLY A 452 20.22 12.30 -16.14
CA GLY A 452 19.48 13.58 -16.12
C GLY A 452 19.28 14.15 -14.72
N ASP A 453 19.47 13.38 -13.66
CA ASP A 453 19.41 13.86 -12.27
C ASP A 453 20.55 14.85 -11.90
N LYS A 454 21.30 15.35 -12.88
CA LYS A 454 22.39 16.33 -12.67
C LYS A 454 21.91 17.70 -12.17
N CYS A 455 20.60 17.92 -12.05
CA CYS A 455 20.05 19.25 -11.73
C CYS A 455 19.72 19.50 -10.25
N SER A 456 20.08 18.63 -9.30
CA SER A 456 19.82 18.93 -7.89
C SER A 456 20.90 18.57 -6.88
N ALA A 457 22.12 18.30 -7.32
CA ALA A 457 23.25 18.43 -6.41
C ALA A 457 23.77 19.87 -6.47
N LYS A 458 22.97 20.83 -5.99
CA LYS A 458 23.59 21.96 -5.29
C LYS A 458 24.23 21.30 -4.07
N SER A 459 25.51 20.94 -4.22
CA SER A 459 26.36 20.63 -3.08
C SER A 459 26.19 21.80 -2.13
N ASP A 460 25.59 21.54 -0.97
CA ASP A 460 25.63 22.47 0.14
C ASP A 460 27.13 22.82 0.32
N PRO A 461 27.53 24.10 0.16
CA PRO A 461 28.94 24.48 0.28
C PRO A 461 29.53 24.13 1.64
N THR A 462 28.69 23.75 2.61
CA THR A 462 29.09 23.33 3.97
C THR A 462 29.30 21.82 4.10
N GLN A 463 28.85 20.99 3.11
CA GLN A 463 29.06 19.55 3.15
C GLN A 463 30.47 19.19 2.66
N LYS A 464 31.41 19.00 3.60
CA LYS A 464 32.77 18.54 3.32
C LYS A 464 32.75 17.02 3.06
N THR A 465 33.32 16.59 1.94
CA THR A 465 33.57 15.18 1.63
C THR A 465 34.54 14.58 2.64
N ILE A 466 34.37 13.31 3.01
CA ILE A 466 35.26 12.58 3.92
C ILE A 466 36.76 12.69 3.52
N THR A 467 37.05 12.80 2.22
CA THR A 467 38.37 13.06 1.68
C THR A 467 39.01 14.38 2.18
N ASN A 468 38.23 15.41 2.52
CA ASN A 468 38.72 16.67 3.05
C ASN A 468 39.18 16.58 4.51
N PHE A 469 38.85 15.48 5.20
CA PHE A 469 39.34 15.20 6.57
C PHE A 469 40.57 14.29 6.60
N ILE A 470 40.94 13.69 5.46
CA ILE A 470 42.08 12.77 5.37
C ILE A 470 43.40 13.49 4.96
N THR A 471 43.31 14.74 4.46
CA THR A 471 44.44 15.47 3.91
C THR A 471 45.15 16.43 4.88
N SER A 472 44.92 16.36 6.20
CA SER A 472 45.70 17.13 7.17
C SER A 472 46.39 16.23 8.17
N GLY A 473 47.40 15.49 7.69
CA GLY A 473 48.33 14.76 8.50
C GLY A 473 49.66 14.67 7.75
N ASP A 474 50.57 15.59 8.03
CA ASP A 474 51.96 15.54 7.59
C ASP A 474 52.58 14.17 7.87
N VAL A 475 53.02 13.47 6.82
CA VAL A 475 54.25 12.66 6.92
C VAL A 475 54.91 12.60 5.53
N ASN A 476 56.00 13.34 5.41
CA ASN A 476 57.07 13.12 4.48
C ASN A 476 57.60 11.68 4.53
N ARG A 477 57.55 10.95 3.43
CA ARG A 477 58.55 9.94 3.05
C ARG A 477 58.43 9.54 1.59
N ASN A 478 59.50 9.78 0.87
CA ASN A 478 59.85 9.26 -0.45
C ASN A 478 59.77 7.72 -0.48
N CYS A 479 59.23 7.12 -1.53
CA CYS A 479 59.93 6.16 -2.39
C CYS A 479 59.05 5.68 -3.59
N SER A 480 59.57 5.92 -4.73
CA SER A 480 59.67 5.11 -5.99
C SER A 480 58.65 3.97 -6.28
N SER A 481 57.98 4.14 -7.39
CA SER A 481 57.86 3.26 -8.59
C SER A 481 57.25 1.85 -8.52
N PHE A 482 56.21 1.68 -9.42
CA PHE A 482 55.81 0.52 -10.23
C PHE A 482 54.87 -0.55 -9.63
N PRO A 483 54.12 -1.32 -10.45
CA PRO A 483 53.17 -0.97 -11.54
C PRO A 483 51.79 -1.66 -11.38
N ASP A 484 50.94 -1.44 -12.38
CA ASP A 484 49.61 -2.04 -12.67
C ASP A 484 49.38 -3.49 -12.27
N VAL A 485 48.25 -3.76 -11.61
CA VAL A 485 47.48 -5.02 -11.72
C VAL A 485 46.00 -4.78 -11.41
N ALA A 486 45.18 -5.01 -12.41
CA ALA A 486 43.87 -5.68 -12.48
C ALA A 486 42.83 -5.47 -11.36
N ASP A 487 41.65 -5.08 -11.85
CA ASP A 487 40.27 -5.40 -11.42
C ASP A 487 40.09 -6.22 -10.12
N HIS A 488 39.55 -5.54 -9.11
CA HIS A 488 38.75 -6.20 -8.09
C HIS A 488 37.51 -5.36 -7.76
N ASP A 489 36.35 -5.92 -8.14
CA ASP A 489 35.02 -5.50 -7.75
C ASP A 489 34.89 -5.51 -6.22
N PHE A 490 34.71 -4.34 -5.61
CA PHE A 490 34.39 -4.22 -4.18
C PHE A 490 32.90 -4.47 -3.97
N VAL A 491 32.56 -5.65 -3.46
CA VAL A 491 31.27 -5.95 -2.83
C VAL A 491 31.36 -5.46 -1.39
N SER A 492 30.71 -4.33 -1.07
CA SER A 492 30.59 -3.87 0.31
C SER A 492 29.49 -4.65 1.02
N ASN A 493 29.89 -5.62 1.82
CA ASN A 493 29.04 -6.21 2.86
C ASN A 493 28.95 -5.22 4.03
N ALA A 494 27.78 -4.61 4.20
CA ALA A 494 27.47 -3.91 5.43
C ALA A 494 26.89 -4.91 6.45
N GLU A 495 27.75 -5.60 7.15
CA GLU A 495 27.42 -6.24 8.42
C GLU A 495 27.48 -5.15 9.50
N THR A 496 26.33 -4.81 10.08
CA THR A 496 26.25 -3.97 11.28
C THR A 496 26.47 -4.83 12.50
N ASP A 497 27.71 -4.83 12.96
CA ASP A 497 28.08 -5.30 14.29
C ASP A 497 27.75 -4.19 15.30
N MET A 498 26.85 -4.49 16.25
CA MET A 498 26.40 -3.57 17.30
C MET A 498 27.35 -3.65 18.49
N SER A 499 28.40 -2.85 18.52
CA SER A 499 29.08 -2.54 19.75
C SER A 499 28.57 -1.24 20.35
N ILE A 500 28.01 -1.35 21.54
CA ILE A 500 27.50 -0.23 22.35
C ILE A 500 28.67 0.57 22.89
N ASP A 501 28.86 1.79 22.39
CA ASP A 501 29.67 2.80 23.10
C ASP A 501 28.76 3.95 23.54
N SER A 502 28.70 4.10 24.86
CA SER A 502 27.90 5.08 25.56
C SER A 502 28.64 6.43 25.55
N ARG A 503 28.20 7.33 24.70
CA ARG A 503 28.21 8.81 24.84
C ARG A 503 28.07 9.52 23.49
N GLN A 504 26.82 9.61 23.01
CA GLN A 504 26.41 10.70 22.12
C GLN A 504 24.88 10.71 22.06
N THR A 505 24.28 11.86 22.34
CA THR A 505 22.86 12.13 22.09
C THR A 505 22.61 12.06 20.58
N GLY A 506 22.40 10.85 20.07
CA GLY A 506 22.17 10.60 18.66
C GLY A 506 20.70 10.86 18.34
N GLN A 507 20.42 11.88 17.55
CA GLN A 507 19.16 12.03 16.83
C GLN A 507 18.88 10.75 16.06
N LEU A 508 17.75 10.11 16.37
CA LEU A 508 17.30 8.90 15.70
C LEU A 508 16.89 9.22 14.27
N ASP A 509 17.60 8.66 13.29
CA ASP A 509 17.17 8.66 11.88
C ASP A 509 15.97 7.71 11.73
N TRP A 510 14.79 8.28 11.46
CA TRP A 510 13.50 7.58 11.40
C TRP A 510 13.28 6.86 10.07
N ARG A 511 14.30 6.23 9.52
CA ARG A 511 14.08 5.29 8.42
C ARG A 511 13.61 3.98 9.03
N ASP A 512 12.32 3.72 8.89
CA ASP A 512 11.70 2.48 9.34
C ASP A 512 12.29 1.30 8.55
N PRO A 513 13.06 0.39 9.17
CA PRO A 513 13.56 -0.81 8.48
C PRO A 513 12.45 -1.78 8.10
N PHE A 514 11.19 -1.51 8.53
CA PHE A 514 10.01 -2.32 8.22
C PHE A 514 8.96 -1.58 7.36
N ASP A 515 9.21 -0.32 6.98
CA ASP A 515 8.33 0.39 6.04
C ASP A 515 8.60 -0.10 4.61
N GLY A 516 8.43 -1.40 4.44
CA GLY A 516 8.26 -2.05 3.16
C GLY A 516 6.85 -1.79 2.70
N ASN A 517 6.65 -0.66 2.04
CA ASN A 517 5.58 -0.37 1.08
C ASN A 517 4.34 -1.28 1.15
N TYR A 518 3.43 -0.99 2.07
CA TYR A 518 2.04 -1.30 1.85
C TYR A 518 1.35 -0.01 1.38
N LEU A 519 1.05 0.06 0.08
CA LEU A 519 0.17 1.03 -0.57
C LEU A 519 0.75 2.41 -0.94
N SER A 520 1.98 2.56 -1.40
CA SER A 520 2.37 3.79 -2.10
C SER A 520 3.12 3.62 -3.42
N ASP A 521 3.40 2.39 -3.84
CA ASP A 521 4.03 2.14 -5.14
C ASP A 521 3.15 1.25 -6.03
N VAL A 522 1.89 1.65 -6.24
CA VAL A 522 1.30 1.48 -7.56
C VAL A 522 1.73 2.73 -8.32
N ASP A 523 2.92 2.67 -8.90
CA ASP A 523 3.37 3.65 -9.89
C ASP A 523 2.40 3.58 -11.07
N TYR A 524 1.33 4.38 -11.02
CA TYR A 524 0.51 4.63 -12.17
C TYR A 524 1.32 5.50 -13.11
N GLN A 525 1.66 4.91 -14.24
CA GLN A 525 2.25 5.59 -15.38
C GLN A 525 1.43 6.84 -15.69
N SER A 526 1.98 8.00 -15.38
CA SER A 526 1.52 9.28 -15.90
C SER A 526 1.88 9.30 -17.40
N CYS A 527 0.93 8.93 -18.25
CA CYS A 527 1.02 9.20 -19.67
C CYS A 527 0.84 10.70 -19.88
N THR A 528 1.92 11.45 -19.82
CA THR A 528 1.95 12.81 -20.38
C THR A 528 1.95 12.69 -21.89
N VAL A 529 0.84 13.06 -22.51
CA VAL A 529 0.74 13.32 -23.94
C VAL A 529 1.62 14.56 -24.22
N GLN A 530 2.78 14.36 -24.79
CA GLN A 530 3.55 15.46 -25.38
C GLN A 530 2.81 15.94 -26.63
N LYS A 531 2.31 17.17 -26.59
CA LYS A 531 1.99 17.95 -27.79
C LYS A 531 3.32 18.30 -28.47
N SER A 532 3.55 17.73 -29.63
CA SER A 532 4.54 18.23 -30.57
C SER A 532 3.94 19.42 -31.32
N ASP A 533 4.35 20.62 -30.95
CA ASP A 533 4.14 21.81 -31.75
C ASP A 533 5.15 21.77 -32.91
N GLY A 534 4.66 21.46 -34.11
CA GLY A 534 5.35 21.65 -35.35
C GLY A 534 4.59 22.72 -36.14
N VAL A 535 5.08 23.95 -36.10
CA VAL A 535 4.64 25.06 -36.95
C VAL A 535 5.34 24.90 -38.30
N GLU A 536 4.57 24.71 -39.38
CA GLU A 536 4.94 25.13 -40.72
C GLU A 536 3.77 25.88 -41.34
N GLU A 537 4.00 27.20 -41.52
CA GLU A 537 3.21 28.07 -42.39
C GLU A 537 3.39 27.68 -43.85
N VAL A 538 2.30 27.40 -44.56
CA VAL A 538 2.22 27.67 -46.00
C VAL A 538 0.85 28.27 -46.30
N GLN A 539 0.88 29.52 -46.74
CA GLN A 539 -0.24 30.24 -47.38
C GLN A 539 -0.58 29.57 -48.71
N THR A 540 -1.87 29.44 -49.07
CA THR A 540 -2.49 30.08 -50.25
C THR A 540 -3.96 29.67 -50.42
N SER A 541 -4.76 30.72 -50.53
CA SER A 541 -5.89 31.01 -51.43
C SER A 541 -7.08 30.06 -51.59
N SER A 542 -8.22 30.58 -51.12
CA SER A 542 -9.55 30.75 -51.77
C SER A 542 -10.09 29.70 -52.75
N ASN A 543 -11.26 29.16 -52.53
CA ASN A 543 -12.53 29.50 -53.22
C ASN A 543 -13.63 28.46 -52.94
N ASP A 544 -14.75 28.99 -52.53
CA ASP A 544 -16.15 28.73 -52.93
C ASP A 544 -16.72 27.32 -53.14
N ALA A 545 -17.78 27.15 -52.38
CA ALA A 545 -19.16 26.90 -52.83
C ALA A 545 -19.71 25.48 -52.91
N THR A 546 -20.86 25.40 -52.26
CA THR A 546 -22.10 24.63 -52.57
C THR A 546 -22.20 23.18 -52.13
N SER A 547 -23.06 23.00 -51.16
CA SER A 547 -24.43 22.44 -51.19
C SER A 547 -24.59 21.06 -51.85
N SER A 548 -25.02 20.09 -51.09
CA SER A 548 -26.34 19.42 -51.20
C SER A 548 -26.35 18.01 -50.66
N HIS A 549 -27.30 17.78 -49.80
CA HIS A 549 -28.29 16.71 -49.67
C HIS A 549 -28.06 15.34 -50.36
N TYR A 550 -28.30 14.26 -49.64
CA TYR A 550 -29.29 13.18 -49.75
C TYR A 550 -28.73 11.89 -49.16
N SER A 551 -29.33 11.42 -48.08
CA SER A 551 -30.33 10.32 -47.92
C SER A 551 -29.99 8.96 -48.54
N GLY A 552 -29.99 7.96 -47.66
CA GLY A 552 -30.88 6.86 -47.84
C GLY A 552 -30.33 5.45 -48.09
N LEU A 553 -30.82 4.54 -47.29
CA LEU A 553 -31.18 3.12 -47.58
C LEU A 553 -30.04 2.07 -47.50
N THR A 554 -30.09 1.22 -46.47
CA THR A 554 -30.79 -0.11 -46.32
C THR A 554 -30.21 -1.29 -47.10
N GLU A 555 -30.06 -2.37 -46.34
CA GLU A 555 -30.19 -3.80 -46.71
C GLU A 555 -29.05 -4.44 -47.55
N VAL A 556 -28.64 -5.71 -47.46
CA VAL A 556 -29.20 -6.97 -46.97
C VAL A 556 -28.15 -8.08 -47.10
N LEU A 557 -28.12 -9.01 -46.16
CA LEU A 557 -27.87 -10.46 -46.27
C LEU A 557 -26.73 -11.03 -47.15
N GLY A 558 -26.01 -11.99 -46.57
CA GLY A 558 -25.29 -13.01 -47.35
C GLY A 558 -24.52 -14.01 -46.50
N SER A 559 -25.22 -15.00 -45.98
CA SER A 559 -24.68 -16.29 -45.51
C SER A 559 -23.97 -17.05 -46.63
N THR A 560 -22.85 -17.71 -46.31
CA THR A 560 -22.58 -19.06 -46.87
C THR A 560 -21.60 -19.82 -45.97
N SER A 561 -22.08 -20.96 -45.56
CA SER A 561 -21.44 -22.16 -45.04
C SER A 561 -20.49 -22.80 -46.04
N TYR A 562 -19.38 -23.37 -45.55
CA TYR A 562 -18.86 -24.60 -46.18
C TYR A 562 -18.36 -25.59 -45.12
N LEU A 563 -19.01 -26.74 -45.13
CA LEU A 563 -18.61 -28.01 -44.56
C LEU A 563 -17.42 -28.58 -45.33
N GLY A 564 -16.58 -29.31 -44.63
CA GLY A 564 -15.56 -30.21 -45.17
C GLY A 564 -15.18 -31.24 -44.15
N GLN A 565 -15.88 -32.37 -44.20
CA GLN A 565 -15.46 -33.66 -43.61
C GLN A 565 -14.22 -34.16 -44.27
N VAL A 566 -13.42 -35.02 -43.56
CA VAL A 566 -13.12 -36.40 -43.97
C VAL A 566 -12.12 -37.06 -42.98
N GLU A 567 -12.53 -38.18 -42.41
CA GLU A 567 -11.95 -39.51 -42.20
C GLU A 567 -10.56 -39.58 -41.53
N GLY A 568 -10.31 -40.31 -40.49
CA GLY A 568 -10.72 -41.67 -40.12
C GLY A 568 -9.69 -42.73 -40.60
N ILE A 569 -8.67 -43.08 -39.76
CA ILE A 569 -8.00 -44.39 -39.93
C ILE A 569 -7.71 -44.96 -38.52
N ASN A 570 -8.31 -46.10 -38.31
CA ASN A 570 -8.08 -47.08 -37.26
C ASN A 570 -6.95 -47.99 -37.71
N VAL A 571 -5.96 -48.32 -36.86
CA VAL A 571 -5.28 -49.63 -36.88
C VAL A 571 -4.87 -50.06 -35.49
N LYS A 572 -5.14 -51.31 -35.24
CA LYS A 572 -5.03 -52.13 -34.04
C LYS A 572 -3.64 -52.64 -33.75
N ASN A 573 -3.45 -52.98 -32.47
CA ASN A 573 -2.81 -54.18 -31.88
C ASN A 573 -1.29 -54.37 -31.96
N GLY A 574 -0.75 -54.65 -30.79
CA GLY A 574 0.32 -55.62 -30.63
C GLY A 574 1.15 -55.48 -29.34
N SER A 575 0.66 -56.14 -28.29
CA SER A 575 1.37 -57.01 -27.29
C SER A 575 2.81 -56.74 -26.84
N ASN A 576 2.92 -56.66 -25.50
CA ASN A 576 3.92 -57.27 -24.60
C ASN A 576 5.39 -56.86 -24.70
N LEU A 577 5.91 -56.32 -23.59
CA LEU A 577 6.76 -57.01 -22.64
C LEU A 577 7.15 -56.12 -21.45
N LEU A 578 7.27 -56.75 -20.33
CA LEU A 578 7.68 -56.31 -19.00
C LEU A 578 9.07 -55.64 -19.02
N GLU A 579 9.27 -54.60 -18.21
CA GLU A 579 10.25 -54.56 -17.11
C GLU A 579 10.30 -53.19 -16.46
N ASP A 580 10.21 -53.20 -15.14
CA ASP A 580 10.72 -52.33 -14.09
C ASP A 580 11.26 -50.94 -14.47
N GLU A 581 10.66 -49.88 -13.87
CA GLU A 581 11.36 -49.13 -12.82
C GLU A 581 10.45 -48.08 -12.22
N ARG A 582 10.47 -48.01 -10.93
CA ARG A 582 9.90 -46.97 -10.06
C ARG A 582 10.54 -45.64 -10.41
N LEU A 583 9.74 -44.64 -10.65
CA LEU A 583 9.91 -43.21 -10.34
C LEU A 583 9.01 -42.40 -11.28
N ASP A 584 7.94 -41.90 -10.75
CA ASP A 584 7.31 -40.62 -11.03
C ASP A 584 5.82 -40.66 -10.70
N SER A 585 5.54 -40.62 -9.38
CA SER A 585 4.19 -40.43 -8.89
C SER A 585 3.96 -38.96 -8.43
N CYS A 586 4.38 -37.99 -9.22
CA CYS A 586 4.18 -36.58 -8.89
C CYS A 586 3.47 -35.73 -9.96
N CYS A 587 3.20 -36.29 -11.15
CA CYS A 587 2.63 -35.49 -12.24
C CYS A 587 1.17 -35.81 -12.60
N GLN A 588 0.51 -36.75 -11.94
CA GLN A 588 -0.87 -37.17 -12.30
C GLN A 588 -1.99 -36.57 -11.44
N GLU A 589 -1.72 -35.78 -10.39
CA GLU A 589 -2.79 -35.16 -9.58
C GLU A 589 -3.29 -33.80 -10.08
N LYS A 590 -2.73 -33.23 -11.14
CA LYS A 590 -3.14 -31.90 -11.64
C LYS A 590 -4.39 -31.88 -12.51
N THR A 591 -4.92 -33.02 -12.95
CA THR A 591 -6.01 -33.07 -13.95
C THR A 591 -7.40 -33.31 -13.39
N MET A 592 -7.60 -33.43 -12.08
CA MET A 592 -8.91 -33.79 -11.48
C MET A 592 -9.58 -32.68 -10.67
N LEU A 593 -9.10 -31.44 -10.68
CA LEU A 593 -9.69 -30.37 -9.89
C LEU A 593 -10.98 -29.79 -10.50
N TRP A 594 -11.22 -29.98 -11.79
CA TRP A 594 -12.35 -29.37 -12.50
C TRP A 594 -13.33 -30.43 -13.01
N LEU A 595 -14.52 -30.47 -12.40
CA LEU A 595 -15.64 -31.29 -12.89
C LEU A 595 -16.27 -30.61 -14.10
N ASN A 596 -16.40 -31.35 -15.23
CA ASN A 596 -17.03 -30.89 -16.47
C ASN A 596 -16.44 -29.60 -17.02
N ASP A 597 -15.13 -29.37 -16.89
CA ASP A 597 -14.38 -28.18 -17.36
C ASP A 597 -14.88 -26.82 -16.84
N TYR A 598 -15.85 -26.77 -15.94
CA TYR A 598 -16.42 -25.52 -15.44
C TYR A 598 -16.41 -25.40 -13.93
N LYS A 599 -16.46 -26.52 -13.18
CA LYS A 599 -16.72 -26.51 -11.75
C LYS A 599 -15.57 -27.14 -10.94
N CYS A 600 -15.09 -26.41 -9.95
CA CYS A 600 -14.08 -26.95 -9.03
C CYS A 600 -14.69 -28.07 -8.17
N SER A 601 -14.04 -29.25 -8.17
CA SER A 601 -14.48 -30.41 -7.39
C SER A 601 -14.39 -30.24 -5.87
N LEU A 602 -13.57 -29.28 -5.39
CA LEU A 602 -13.31 -29.10 -3.96
C LEU A 602 -14.22 -28.05 -3.32
N CYS A 603 -14.59 -26.99 -4.02
CA CYS A 603 -15.42 -25.92 -3.45
C CYS A 603 -16.65 -25.55 -4.28
N GLY A 604 -16.86 -26.18 -5.45
CA GLY A 604 -18.00 -25.96 -6.30
C GLY A 604 -18.04 -24.62 -7.06
N ILE A 605 -16.98 -23.84 -7.04
CA ILE A 605 -16.89 -22.59 -7.81
C ILE A 605 -16.85 -22.93 -9.30
N GLU A 606 -17.61 -22.18 -10.10
CA GLU A 606 -17.65 -22.29 -11.56
C GLU A 606 -16.77 -21.23 -12.19
N LEU A 607 -15.76 -21.68 -12.99
CA LEU A 607 -14.88 -20.85 -13.78
C LEU A 607 -14.77 -21.41 -15.20
N PRO A 608 -15.11 -20.64 -16.23
CA PRO A 608 -14.99 -21.06 -17.63
C PRO A 608 -13.56 -21.42 -18.01
N PRO A 609 -13.34 -22.33 -18.99
CA PRO A 609 -11.99 -22.72 -19.46
C PRO A 609 -11.16 -21.56 -19.99
N SER A 610 -11.77 -20.47 -20.44
CA SER A 610 -11.10 -19.24 -20.90
C SER A 610 -10.42 -18.44 -19.78
N PHE A 611 -10.75 -18.74 -18.51
CA PHE A 611 -10.16 -18.09 -17.33
C PHE A 611 -8.97 -18.92 -16.80
N VAL A 612 -7.92 -19.05 -17.62
CA VAL A 612 -6.78 -19.94 -17.34
C VAL A 612 -5.98 -19.49 -16.11
N GLU A 613 -5.75 -18.19 -15.95
CA GLU A 613 -5.01 -17.65 -14.81
C GLU A 613 -5.81 -17.78 -13.50
N GLU A 614 -7.09 -17.47 -13.52
CA GLU A 614 -7.98 -17.59 -12.38
C GLU A 614 -8.17 -19.05 -11.96
N ARG A 615 -8.19 -19.98 -12.92
CA ARG A 615 -8.23 -21.43 -12.64
C ARG A 615 -6.95 -21.92 -11.98
N LEU A 616 -5.80 -21.43 -12.43
CA LEU A 616 -4.51 -21.70 -11.81
C LEU A 616 -4.44 -21.13 -10.38
N GLU A 617 -4.81 -19.86 -10.19
CA GLU A 617 -4.86 -19.25 -8.86
C GLU A 617 -5.83 -19.97 -7.92
N HIS A 618 -6.97 -20.43 -8.45
CA HIS A 618 -7.94 -21.21 -7.69
C HIS A 618 -7.41 -22.59 -7.30
N SER A 619 -6.68 -23.24 -8.19
CA SER A 619 -6.00 -24.52 -7.91
C SER A 619 -4.89 -24.36 -6.88
N ASP A 620 -4.12 -23.27 -6.98
CA ASP A 620 -3.07 -22.93 -6.01
C ASP A 620 -3.65 -22.60 -4.62
N PHE A 621 -4.86 -22.02 -4.56
CA PHE A 621 -5.58 -21.80 -3.31
C PHE A 621 -5.89 -23.11 -2.59
N HIS A 622 -6.45 -24.12 -3.29
CA HIS A 622 -6.75 -25.43 -2.68
C HIS A 622 -5.50 -26.18 -2.29
N LEU A 623 -4.43 -26.06 -3.08
CA LEU A 623 -3.13 -26.62 -2.72
C LEU A 623 -2.57 -25.96 -1.45
N ALA A 624 -2.69 -24.66 -1.33
CA ALA A 624 -2.27 -23.93 -0.13
C ALA A 624 -3.10 -24.31 1.11
N GLU A 625 -4.42 -24.48 0.94
CA GLU A 625 -5.31 -24.94 2.02
C GLU A 625 -4.98 -26.37 2.46
N LYS A 626 -4.68 -27.27 1.51
CA LYS A 626 -4.26 -28.65 1.78
C LYS A 626 -2.93 -28.67 2.54
N LEU A 627 -1.93 -27.93 2.08
CA LEU A 627 -0.62 -27.84 2.74
C LEU A 627 -0.74 -27.25 4.15
N GLN A 628 -1.61 -26.28 4.38
CA GLN A 628 -1.86 -25.71 5.69
C GLN A 628 -2.52 -26.73 6.65
N LYS A 629 -3.42 -27.57 6.14
CA LYS A 629 -4.03 -28.67 6.92
C LYS A 629 -3.00 -29.75 7.24
N GLU A 630 -2.12 -30.09 6.31
CA GLU A 630 -1.05 -31.05 6.51
C GLU A 630 0.00 -30.56 7.53
N GLU A 631 0.44 -29.28 7.45
CA GLU A 631 1.33 -28.68 8.45
C GLU A 631 0.69 -28.64 9.85
N SER A 632 -0.60 -28.37 9.95
CA SER A 632 -1.36 -28.40 11.21
C SER A 632 -1.45 -29.80 11.79
N SER A 633 -1.57 -30.83 10.97
CA SER A 633 -1.64 -32.23 11.39
C SER A 633 -0.27 -32.80 11.82
N ILE A 634 0.82 -32.30 11.25
CA ILE A 634 2.20 -32.67 11.62
C ILE A 634 2.55 -32.08 13.00
N HIS A 635 2.09 -30.87 13.30
CA HIS A 635 2.32 -30.24 14.62
C HIS A 635 1.56 -30.95 15.76
N GLN A 636 0.42 -31.60 15.48
CA GLN A 636 -0.30 -32.39 16.47
C GLN A 636 0.37 -33.75 16.75
N LYS A 637 1.26 -34.23 15.88
CA LYS A 637 1.94 -35.54 16.04
C LYS A 637 3.33 -35.46 16.70
N SER A 638 3.86 -34.27 16.97
CA SER A 638 5.23 -34.10 17.49
C SER A 638 5.34 -33.68 18.96
N VAL A 639 4.29 -33.87 19.78
CA VAL A 639 4.39 -33.67 21.24
C VAL A 639 4.58 -35.02 21.90
N PRO A 640 5.73 -35.30 22.57
CA PRO A 640 5.91 -36.50 23.34
C PRO A 640 5.03 -36.45 24.59
N SER A 641 4.15 -37.44 24.74
CA SER A 641 3.32 -37.61 25.94
C SER A 641 4.19 -37.94 27.16
N GLN A 642 4.41 -36.97 28.02
CA GLN A 642 4.77 -37.27 29.39
C GLN A 642 3.49 -37.62 30.19
N ARG A 643 3.41 -38.89 30.59
CA ARG A 643 2.37 -39.41 31.47
C ARG A 643 2.46 -38.74 32.84
N TYR A 644 1.43 -37.98 33.21
CA TYR A 644 1.09 -37.81 34.63
C TYR A 644 -0.28 -38.44 34.89
N ASN A 645 -0.26 -39.43 35.77
CA ASN A 645 -1.44 -40.05 36.38
C ASN A 645 -2.18 -38.99 37.22
N ILE A 646 -3.41 -38.66 36.87
CA ILE A 646 -4.37 -38.05 37.82
C ILE A 646 -5.71 -38.76 37.71
N TYR A 647 -6.18 -39.13 38.85
CA TYR A 647 -7.37 -39.87 39.21
C TYR A 647 -8.66 -39.48 38.50
N ARG A 648 -9.34 -40.51 38.02
CA ARG A 648 -10.68 -40.52 37.46
C ARG A 648 -11.70 -40.43 38.62
N VAL A 649 -12.46 -39.35 38.71
CA VAL A 649 -13.69 -39.28 39.51
C VAL A 649 -14.87 -39.25 38.54
N GLN A 650 -15.67 -40.31 38.59
CA GLN A 650 -16.96 -40.42 37.92
C GLN A 650 -17.97 -39.54 38.65
N PHE A 651 -18.72 -38.72 37.91
CA PHE A 651 -20.03 -38.26 38.33
C PHE A 651 -21.06 -38.54 37.23
N THR A 652 -22.05 -39.33 37.68
CA THR A 652 -23.28 -39.73 37.00
C THR A 652 -24.26 -38.58 36.92
N LEU A 653 -24.88 -38.44 35.73
CA LEU A 653 -26.06 -37.61 35.50
C LEU A 653 -27.31 -38.17 36.19
N PRO A 654 -28.34 -37.37 36.47
CA PRO A 654 -29.67 -37.75 36.02
C PRO A 654 -30.39 -36.66 35.17
N PHE A 655 -31.00 -37.16 34.13
CA PHE A 655 -32.06 -36.52 33.36
C PHE A 655 -33.32 -36.27 34.22
N THR A 656 -33.98 -35.15 34.04
CA THR A 656 -35.44 -35.06 33.99
C THR A 656 -35.87 -33.76 33.27
N ILE A 657 -36.69 -33.94 32.25
CA ILE A 657 -37.57 -32.94 31.65
C ILE A 657 -38.90 -32.98 32.44
N PRO A 658 -39.61 -31.84 32.62
CA PRO A 658 -41.01 -31.83 32.19
C PRO A 658 -41.49 -30.51 31.57
N THR A 659 -42.30 -30.73 30.57
CA THR A 659 -43.43 -29.96 29.97
C THR A 659 -43.31 -28.47 29.74
#